data_cd7c274ffa1329cba3f35eaae1910d1c
#
_entry.id   cd7c274ffa1329cba3f35eaae1910d1c
#
_cell.length_a   1.000
_cell.length_b   1.000
_cell.length_c   1.000
_cell.angle_alpha   90.00
_cell.angle_beta   90.00
_cell.angle_gamma   90.00
#
_symmetry.space_group_name_H-M   'P 1'
#
loop_
_entity.id
_entity.type
_entity.pdbx_description
1 polymer ?
#
loop_
_entity_poly.entity_id
_entity_poly.type
_entity_poly.pdbx_seq_one_letter_code
_entity_poly.pdbx_strand_id
1 'polypeptide(L)'
;MMKLSLSALAVAAAVLTTGAQAQSTGYHVTRKTDQVDTYHGTPVADPYRWLEDDNSAETKAWVAAENEVTDQFLAAMPQRLPARRIYTELYNFERFGIPFREGGRYFWTRNDGLQQQNVLYTATSLKDGLKDRAAVALDPNLLSKDGTVALSGVVPSRDGKLLAYGIAGAGSDWQTWKVRDLATGQDLADKIDWVKFSSASWTADGKGFFYARYDAPKEGEALTGANYFQKLYYHRLGTAQGDDVLVAENRDDKEWGFGTEVSDDGKLLIISVWKSAGSKNGLMVLPLPKGAFAGGKPQPITLDFDAQYSPVAVVGGKLIVKTDKDAPRSRIASIDLKHPAAAGWKTLVAEGPDAMTGASAVGGRFLLSYLHDAATLVRVHGADGKRLSEVALPGIGTASGFGGRWDDKETFFSYTSLTNPAEIHRYDVKTGAISLFARPKTAFNPDEFETRREFVTSKDGTRLPIFIAAKKGLKLDGSNPTLLYGYGGFDISITPAYNVTAATWLKMGGVYVIASIRGGGEYGSAWHEAGTKLHKQNVFDDFIAAGEWLVVQKVASPTTLAINGGSNGGLLVGAVTNQRPDLFAAAVPQVGVMDMLRYQKFTIGWAWATDYGTSDDAAMFKALYAYSPLHNIKSGVKYPAVLITTGDHDDRVVPAHSFKYAATLQAADTGPAPKLIRIETNAGHGAGKPTSKIIEERSDILAFIANTMKLEVK
;
A
#
# COMPACT_ATOMS: atom_id res chain seq x y z
N MET A 1 36.84 27.57 -86.38
CA MET A 1 35.57 28.12 -85.92
C MET A 1 34.77 27.02 -85.30
N MET A 2 34.86 26.84 -84.03
CA MET A 2 34.15 25.75 -83.33
C MET A 2 33.67 26.31 -82.00
N LYS A 3 32.36 26.33 -81.79
CA LYS A 3 31.70 26.79 -80.59
C LYS A 3 31.70 25.65 -79.58
N LEU A 4 32.29 25.86 -78.46
CA LEU A 4 32.17 24.99 -77.30
C LEU A 4 30.99 25.48 -76.47
N SER A 5 30.02 24.58 -76.19
CA SER A 5 28.93 24.77 -75.31
C SER A 5 29.30 24.16 -73.96
N LEU A 6 29.28 24.96 -72.83
CA LEU A 6 29.37 24.50 -71.46
C LEU A 6 27.99 24.04 -71.02
N SER A 7 27.90 22.78 -70.64
CA SER A 7 26.74 22.23 -69.88
C SER A 7 26.99 22.33 -68.37
N ALA A 8 26.18 23.09 -67.68
CA ALA A 8 26.18 23.16 -66.19
C ALA A 8 25.39 21.99 -65.60
N LEU A 9 26.04 21.13 -64.82
CA LEU A 9 25.38 20.13 -64.03
C LEU A 9 24.87 20.77 -62.67
N ALA A 10 23.56 20.83 -62.52
CA ALA A 10 22.96 21.19 -61.28
C ALA A 10 22.82 19.91 -60.39
N VAL A 11 23.57 19.84 -59.28
CA VAL A 11 23.41 18.79 -58.26
C VAL A 11 22.29 19.23 -57.29
N ALA A 12 21.13 18.58 -57.38
CA ALA A 12 20.06 18.75 -56.44
C ALA A 12 20.37 17.92 -55.17
N ALA A 13 20.70 18.59 -54.05
CA ALA A 13 20.79 17.99 -52.76
C ALA A 13 19.37 17.72 -52.19
N ALA A 14 18.94 16.48 -52.21
CA ALA A 14 17.72 16.05 -51.50
C ALA A 14 17.99 16.02 -50.01
N VAL A 15 17.48 17.01 -49.27
CA VAL A 15 17.42 16.99 -47.80
C VAL A 15 16.33 15.99 -47.43
N LEU A 16 16.73 14.80 -47.03
CA LEU A 16 15.85 13.84 -46.37
C LEU A 16 15.54 14.35 -44.94
N THR A 17 14.44 15.08 -44.81
CA THR A 17 13.82 15.30 -43.48
C THR A 17 13.19 13.98 -43.04
N THR A 18 13.87 13.25 -42.19
CA THR A 18 13.25 12.17 -41.42
C THR A 18 12.28 12.79 -40.41
N GLY A 19 11.06 13.04 -40.88
CA GLY A 19 9.95 13.31 -39.98
C GLY A 19 9.74 12.04 -39.13
N ALA A 20 9.94 12.16 -37.85
CA ALA A 20 9.47 11.14 -36.90
C ALA A 20 7.95 11.04 -37.08
N GLN A 21 7.50 10.00 -37.79
CA GLN A 21 6.10 9.64 -37.81
C GLN A 21 5.71 9.29 -36.38
N ALA A 22 4.83 10.09 -35.78
CA ALA A 22 4.11 9.68 -34.60
C ALA A 22 3.41 8.35 -34.97
N GLN A 23 3.84 7.24 -34.34
CA GLN A 23 3.15 5.97 -34.48
C GLN A 23 1.70 6.19 -34.05
N SER A 24 0.75 6.06 -34.98
CA SER A 24 -0.65 5.96 -34.62
C SER A 24 -0.79 4.66 -33.81
N THR A 25 -1.00 4.76 -32.51
CA THR A 25 -1.39 3.63 -31.68
C THR A 25 -2.76 3.17 -32.18
N GLY A 26 -2.77 2.12 -32.99
CA GLY A 26 -4.02 1.47 -33.41
C GLY A 26 -4.59 0.72 -32.22
N TYR A 27 -5.37 1.41 -31.36
CA TYR A 27 -6.06 0.77 -30.26
C TYR A 27 -7.05 -0.27 -30.78
N HIS A 28 -7.22 -1.35 -29.98
CA HIS A 28 -8.31 -2.28 -30.23
C HIS A 28 -9.66 -1.56 -30.05
N VAL A 29 -10.57 -1.71 -31.03
CA VAL A 29 -11.90 -1.10 -30.91
C VAL A 29 -12.75 -1.89 -29.92
N THR A 30 -12.89 -1.37 -28.73
CA THR A 30 -13.68 -2.00 -27.65
C THR A 30 -15.19 -1.87 -27.98
N ARG A 31 -15.91 -3.01 -27.95
CA ARG A 31 -17.35 -3.06 -28.19
C ARG A 31 -18.12 -2.25 -27.16
N LYS A 32 -19.04 -1.41 -27.59
CA LYS A 32 -19.97 -0.65 -26.75
C LYS A 32 -21.31 -1.36 -26.64
N THR A 33 -21.96 -1.23 -25.49
CA THR A 33 -23.33 -1.65 -25.23
C THR A 33 -24.19 -0.45 -24.86
N ASP A 34 -25.52 -0.61 -24.90
CA ASP A 34 -26.50 0.43 -24.51
C ASP A 34 -26.83 0.38 -23.00
N GLN A 35 -25.92 -0.14 -22.19
CA GLN A 35 -26.13 -0.24 -20.75
C GLN A 35 -26.19 1.16 -20.12
N VAL A 36 -27.25 1.39 -19.36
CA VAL A 36 -27.48 2.64 -18.62
C VAL A 36 -27.97 2.26 -17.22
N ASP A 37 -27.35 2.84 -16.19
CA ASP A 37 -27.87 2.81 -14.82
C ASP A 37 -28.55 4.14 -14.49
N THR A 38 -29.57 4.10 -13.64
CA THR A 38 -30.22 5.32 -13.17
C THR A 38 -29.93 5.54 -11.69
N TYR A 39 -29.26 6.65 -11.37
CA TYR A 39 -28.96 7.06 -10.00
C TYR A 39 -29.78 8.31 -9.65
N HIS A 40 -30.70 8.20 -8.71
CA HIS A 40 -31.54 9.33 -8.23
C HIS A 40 -32.18 10.13 -9.39
N GLY A 41 -32.66 9.42 -10.40
CA GLY A 41 -33.28 10.01 -11.60
C GLY A 41 -32.29 10.47 -12.69
N THR A 42 -30.97 10.35 -12.46
CA THR A 42 -29.95 10.67 -13.45
C THR A 42 -29.53 9.42 -14.20
N PRO A 43 -29.71 9.34 -15.52
CA PRO A 43 -29.20 8.22 -16.32
C PRO A 43 -27.68 8.36 -16.51
N VAL A 44 -26.93 7.28 -16.28
CA VAL A 44 -25.49 7.20 -16.45
C VAL A 44 -25.16 6.01 -17.35
N ALA A 45 -24.57 6.29 -18.50
CA ALA A 45 -24.17 5.26 -19.45
C ALA A 45 -22.93 4.51 -18.94
N ASP A 46 -22.94 3.18 -19.13
CA ASP A 46 -21.80 2.29 -18.84
C ASP A 46 -21.59 1.32 -20.03
N PRO A 47 -21.15 1.83 -21.18
CA PRO A 47 -21.10 1.06 -22.42
C PRO A 47 -20.11 -0.12 -22.36
N TYR A 48 -19.24 -0.15 -21.39
CA TYR A 48 -18.23 -1.18 -21.18
C TYR A 48 -18.48 -2.04 -19.94
N ARG A 49 -19.74 -2.11 -19.46
CA ARG A 49 -20.16 -2.93 -18.33
C ARG A 49 -19.74 -4.39 -18.45
N TRP A 50 -19.70 -4.92 -19.66
CA TRP A 50 -19.34 -6.31 -19.92
C TRP A 50 -17.90 -6.66 -19.51
N LEU A 51 -17.00 -5.67 -19.41
CA LEU A 51 -15.64 -5.83 -18.88
C LEU A 51 -15.60 -6.10 -17.36
N GLU A 52 -16.74 -6.05 -16.66
CA GLU A 52 -16.83 -6.44 -15.25
C GLU A 52 -16.85 -7.98 -15.06
N ASP A 53 -17.13 -8.74 -16.11
CA ASP A 53 -17.01 -10.20 -16.11
C ASP A 53 -15.61 -10.60 -16.62
N ASP A 54 -14.64 -10.60 -15.71
CA ASP A 54 -13.23 -10.96 -15.97
C ASP A 54 -13.04 -12.47 -16.25
N ASN A 55 -14.04 -13.30 -15.97
CA ASN A 55 -14.05 -14.72 -16.30
C ASN A 55 -14.49 -15.00 -17.74
N SER A 56 -15.18 -14.07 -18.39
CA SER A 56 -15.69 -14.24 -19.75
C SER A 56 -14.56 -14.40 -20.78
N ALA A 57 -14.81 -15.19 -21.81
CA ALA A 57 -13.88 -15.34 -22.94
C ALA A 57 -13.65 -14.03 -23.68
N GLU A 58 -14.68 -13.17 -23.76
CA GLU A 58 -14.61 -11.86 -24.41
C GLU A 58 -13.67 -10.91 -23.66
N THR A 59 -13.78 -10.80 -22.34
CA THR A 59 -12.89 -9.97 -21.52
C THR A 59 -11.45 -10.48 -21.58
N LYS A 60 -11.22 -11.79 -21.52
CA LYS A 60 -9.88 -12.37 -21.66
C LYS A 60 -9.25 -12.06 -23.04
N ALA A 61 -10.05 -12.11 -24.11
CA ALA A 61 -9.58 -11.74 -25.44
C ALA A 61 -9.24 -10.24 -25.54
N TRP A 62 -10.05 -9.37 -24.92
CA TRP A 62 -9.78 -7.93 -24.83
C TRP A 62 -8.49 -7.65 -24.06
N VAL A 63 -8.27 -8.29 -22.92
CA VAL A 63 -7.04 -8.20 -22.13
C VAL A 63 -5.81 -8.56 -22.96
N ALA A 64 -5.88 -9.64 -23.72
CA ALA A 64 -4.79 -10.07 -24.60
C ALA A 64 -4.51 -9.04 -25.71
N ALA A 65 -5.55 -8.49 -26.34
CA ALA A 65 -5.41 -7.48 -27.40
C ALA A 65 -4.83 -6.16 -26.86
N GLU A 66 -5.26 -5.68 -25.69
CA GLU A 66 -4.72 -4.46 -25.06
C GLU A 66 -3.27 -4.61 -24.64
N ASN A 67 -2.91 -5.79 -24.09
CA ASN A 67 -1.52 -6.09 -23.76
C ASN A 67 -0.64 -6.13 -25.01
N GLU A 68 -1.11 -6.69 -26.11
CA GLU A 68 -0.36 -6.70 -27.37
C GLU A 68 -0.01 -5.28 -27.86
N VAL A 69 -0.99 -4.37 -27.87
CA VAL A 69 -0.79 -2.96 -28.21
C VAL A 69 0.24 -2.30 -27.28
N THR A 70 0.09 -2.52 -25.98
CA THR A 70 0.97 -1.94 -24.97
C THR A 70 2.39 -2.49 -25.09
N ASP A 71 2.55 -3.80 -25.24
CA ASP A 71 3.85 -4.46 -25.35
C ASP A 71 4.61 -4.03 -26.60
N GLN A 72 3.92 -3.88 -27.74
CA GLN A 72 4.51 -3.35 -28.98
C GLN A 72 5.01 -1.91 -28.80
N PHE A 73 4.21 -1.06 -28.14
CA PHE A 73 4.60 0.32 -27.84
C PHE A 73 5.83 0.37 -26.92
N LEU A 74 5.79 -0.39 -25.81
CA LEU A 74 6.87 -0.44 -24.83
C LEU A 74 8.16 -1.01 -25.44
N ALA A 75 8.05 -2.04 -26.30
CA ALA A 75 9.21 -2.65 -26.98
C ALA A 75 9.92 -1.68 -27.93
N ALA A 76 9.20 -0.73 -28.50
CA ALA A 76 9.78 0.27 -29.40
C ALA A 76 10.52 1.41 -28.68
N MET A 77 10.38 1.53 -27.34
CA MET A 77 11.01 2.63 -26.60
C MET A 77 12.50 2.36 -26.33
N PRO A 78 13.41 3.25 -26.74
CA PRO A 78 14.84 3.09 -26.49
C PRO A 78 15.21 3.14 -24.99
N GLN A 79 14.35 3.75 -24.14
CA GLN A 79 14.56 3.84 -22.69
C GLN A 79 14.29 2.53 -21.96
N ARG A 80 13.55 1.56 -22.54
CA ARG A 80 13.07 0.36 -21.85
C ARG A 80 14.22 -0.51 -21.30
N LEU A 81 15.16 -0.88 -22.14
CA LEU A 81 16.28 -1.72 -21.73
C LEU A 81 17.23 -1.03 -20.76
N PRO A 82 17.64 0.24 -20.95
CA PRO A 82 18.44 0.97 -19.96
C PRO A 82 17.71 1.09 -18.59
N ALA A 83 16.44 1.45 -18.57
CA ALA A 83 15.66 1.55 -17.34
C ALA A 83 15.61 0.20 -16.59
N ARG A 84 15.35 -0.90 -17.33
CA ARG A 84 15.33 -2.25 -16.75
C ARG A 84 16.70 -2.67 -16.18
N ARG A 85 17.79 -2.35 -16.88
CA ARG A 85 19.15 -2.62 -16.38
C ARG A 85 19.42 -1.89 -15.07
N ILE A 86 19.14 -0.57 -15.03
CA ILE A 86 19.35 0.26 -13.84
C ILE A 86 18.45 -0.22 -12.70
N TYR A 87 17.18 -0.50 -12.97
CA TYR A 87 16.23 -0.99 -11.96
C TYR A 87 16.70 -2.33 -11.38
N THR A 88 17.11 -3.29 -12.22
CA THR A 88 17.58 -4.60 -11.79
C THR A 88 18.84 -4.47 -10.94
N GLU A 89 19.81 -3.64 -11.35
CA GLU A 89 21.02 -3.38 -10.58
C GLU A 89 20.71 -2.80 -9.20
N LEU A 90 19.82 -1.79 -9.15
CA LEU A 90 19.41 -1.15 -7.90
C LEU A 90 18.48 -2.00 -7.04
N TYR A 91 17.79 -2.98 -7.62
CA TYR A 91 16.94 -3.92 -6.89
C TYR A 91 17.75 -5.10 -6.32
N ASN A 92 18.87 -5.41 -6.94
CA ASN A 92 19.72 -6.56 -6.56
C ASN A 92 20.59 -6.23 -5.35
N PHE A 93 19.96 -6.15 -4.18
CA PHE A 93 20.68 -6.05 -2.90
C PHE A 93 19.95 -6.85 -1.83
N GLU A 94 20.72 -7.30 -0.84
CA GLU A 94 20.17 -8.06 0.28
C GLU A 94 19.25 -7.20 1.14
N ARG A 95 18.01 -7.65 1.34
CA ARG A 95 16.99 -6.98 2.14
C ARG A 95 16.62 -7.81 3.36
N PHE A 96 16.45 -7.14 4.49
CA PHE A 96 16.07 -7.76 5.75
C PHE A 96 14.78 -7.15 6.26
N GLY A 97 13.87 -8.02 6.73
CA GLY A 97 12.76 -7.59 7.60
C GLY A 97 13.27 -7.31 9.02
N ILE A 98 12.49 -6.55 9.76
CA ILE A 98 12.77 -6.24 11.17
C ILE A 98 12.70 -7.53 11.98
N PRO A 99 13.74 -7.92 12.74
CA PRO A 99 13.67 -9.09 13.60
C PRO A 99 12.63 -8.92 14.70
N PHE A 100 11.88 -9.97 14.97
CA PHE A 100 11.00 -10.05 16.13
C PHE A 100 11.28 -11.32 16.92
N ARG A 101 10.90 -11.36 18.21
CA ARG A 101 11.18 -12.45 19.12
C ARG A 101 9.89 -13.12 19.59
N GLU A 102 9.86 -14.45 19.54
CA GLU A 102 8.78 -15.26 20.10
C GLU A 102 9.33 -16.62 20.57
N GLY A 103 8.89 -17.11 21.71
CA GLY A 103 9.24 -18.42 22.24
C GLY A 103 10.76 -18.65 22.39
N GLY A 104 11.53 -17.61 22.71
CA GLY A 104 12.99 -17.69 22.83
C GLY A 104 13.75 -17.73 21.51
N ARG A 105 13.04 -17.56 20.38
CA ARG A 105 13.61 -17.50 19.04
C ARG A 105 13.39 -16.11 18.43
N TYR A 106 14.29 -15.74 17.52
CA TYR A 106 14.14 -14.59 16.64
C TYR A 106 13.69 -15.06 15.25
N PHE A 107 12.87 -14.25 14.61
CA PHE A 107 12.37 -14.46 13.26
C PHE A 107 12.57 -13.20 12.44
N TRP A 108 12.94 -13.34 11.18
CA TRP A 108 13.02 -12.22 10.23
C TRP A 108 12.90 -12.75 8.80
N THR A 109 12.46 -11.90 7.90
CA THR A 109 12.51 -12.19 6.48
C THR A 109 13.83 -11.73 5.88
N ARG A 110 14.28 -12.41 4.86
CA ARG A 110 15.48 -12.06 4.09
C ARG A 110 15.24 -12.37 2.62
N ASN A 111 15.74 -11.48 1.74
CA ASN A 111 15.84 -11.72 0.31
C ASN A 111 17.29 -11.44 -0.09
N ASP A 112 17.88 -12.30 -0.89
CA ASP A 112 19.29 -12.14 -1.33
C ASP A 112 19.47 -11.04 -2.40
N GLY A 113 18.36 -10.52 -2.94
CA GLY A 113 18.32 -9.48 -3.95
C GLY A 113 17.32 -9.80 -5.07
N LEU A 114 17.44 -10.96 -5.69
CA LEU A 114 16.63 -11.36 -6.85
C LEU A 114 15.77 -12.60 -6.63
N GLN A 115 15.74 -13.17 -5.42
CA GLN A 115 14.75 -14.21 -5.09
C GLN A 115 13.34 -13.70 -5.34
N GLN A 116 12.45 -14.54 -5.87
CA GLN A 116 11.09 -14.14 -6.21
C GLN A 116 10.29 -13.70 -4.98
N GLN A 117 10.47 -14.41 -3.84
CA GLN A 117 9.82 -14.13 -2.57
C GLN A 117 10.84 -14.03 -1.43
N ASN A 118 10.47 -13.34 -0.36
CA ASN A 118 11.28 -13.27 0.85
C ASN A 118 11.24 -14.60 1.61
N VAL A 119 12.39 -15.08 2.06
CA VAL A 119 12.53 -16.30 2.87
C VAL A 119 12.44 -15.95 4.35
N LEU A 120 11.70 -16.73 5.13
CA LEU A 120 11.62 -16.60 6.58
C LEU A 120 12.74 -17.39 7.26
N TYR A 121 13.52 -16.71 8.08
CA TYR A 121 14.61 -17.28 8.88
C TYR A 121 14.28 -17.28 10.37
N THR A 122 14.94 -18.16 11.12
CA THR A 122 14.86 -18.21 12.59
C THR A 122 16.24 -18.52 13.19
N ALA A 123 16.48 -17.99 14.40
CA ALA A 123 17.66 -18.29 15.22
C ALA A 123 17.33 -18.16 16.70
N THR A 124 18.10 -18.83 17.57
CA THR A 124 17.97 -18.69 19.04
C THR A 124 18.77 -17.52 19.60
N SER A 125 19.67 -16.94 18.79
CA SER A 125 20.50 -15.79 19.16
C SER A 125 20.82 -14.95 17.93
N LEU A 126 20.93 -13.65 18.11
CA LEU A 126 21.38 -12.68 17.11
C LEU A 126 22.74 -12.05 17.46
N LYS A 127 23.54 -12.70 18.33
CA LYS A 127 24.86 -12.15 18.74
C LYS A 127 25.82 -11.99 17.56
N ASP A 128 25.75 -12.91 16.59
CA ASP A 128 26.63 -12.96 15.43
C ASP A 128 25.99 -12.34 14.17
N GLY A 129 24.90 -11.56 14.35
CA GLY A 129 24.18 -10.90 13.26
C GLY A 129 23.08 -11.77 12.65
N LEU A 130 22.54 -11.33 11.49
CA LEU A 130 21.40 -11.97 10.81
C LEU A 130 21.79 -13.16 9.91
N LYS A 131 23.08 -13.41 9.71
CA LYS A 131 23.56 -14.43 8.77
C LYS A 131 24.04 -15.71 9.44
N ASP A 132 24.61 -15.57 10.62
CA ASP A 132 25.26 -16.69 11.28
C ASP A 132 24.28 -17.51 12.11
N ARG A 133 24.31 -18.86 11.92
CA ARG A 133 23.44 -19.84 12.58
C ARG A 133 21.92 -19.66 12.35
N ALA A 134 21.54 -18.93 11.32
CA ALA A 134 20.14 -18.84 10.91
C ALA A 134 19.71 -20.14 10.21
N ALA A 135 18.56 -20.67 10.63
CA ALA A 135 17.88 -21.74 9.92
C ALA A 135 16.75 -21.17 9.08
N VAL A 136 16.49 -21.75 7.91
CA VAL A 136 15.30 -21.45 7.12
C VAL A 136 14.09 -22.03 7.88
N ALA A 137 13.18 -21.16 8.30
CA ALA A 137 11.91 -21.57 8.89
C ALA A 137 10.89 -21.90 7.80
N LEU A 138 10.86 -21.08 6.73
CA LEU A 138 10.00 -21.29 5.57
C LEU A 138 10.54 -20.55 4.34
N ASP A 139 10.64 -21.26 3.22
CA ASP A 139 11.01 -20.70 1.92
C ASP A 139 9.83 -20.77 0.95
N PRO A 140 9.13 -19.64 0.67
CA PRO A 140 8.00 -19.62 -0.25
C PRO A 140 8.42 -19.85 -1.71
N ASN A 141 9.69 -19.67 -2.07
CA ASN A 141 10.19 -19.94 -3.42
C ASN A 141 10.10 -21.44 -3.79
N LEU A 142 9.94 -22.31 -2.79
CA LEU A 142 9.73 -23.75 -2.98
C LEU A 142 8.24 -24.13 -3.14
N LEU A 143 7.31 -23.20 -2.93
CA LEU A 143 5.85 -23.47 -2.94
C LEU A 143 5.24 -23.36 -4.34
N SER A 144 5.85 -22.60 -5.26
CA SER A 144 5.43 -22.50 -6.66
C SER A 144 6.65 -22.32 -7.58
N LYS A 145 6.53 -22.85 -8.80
CA LYS A 145 7.64 -22.75 -9.79
C LYS A 145 7.82 -21.35 -10.35
N ASP A 146 6.74 -20.58 -10.42
CA ASP A 146 6.69 -19.22 -10.97
C ASP A 146 6.84 -18.13 -9.90
N GLY A 147 6.98 -18.52 -8.62
CA GLY A 147 7.12 -17.60 -7.49
C GLY A 147 5.85 -16.82 -7.15
N THR A 148 4.68 -17.20 -7.67
CA THR A 148 3.41 -16.49 -7.43
C THR A 148 2.76 -16.81 -6.08
N VAL A 149 3.24 -17.84 -5.36
CA VAL A 149 2.81 -18.12 -3.99
C VAL A 149 3.69 -17.37 -2.99
N ALA A 150 3.08 -16.51 -2.20
CA ALA A 150 3.76 -15.65 -1.23
C ALA A 150 3.28 -15.92 0.20
N LEU A 151 4.12 -15.59 1.19
CA LEU A 151 3.72 -15.51 2.59
C LEU A 151 2.81 -14.30 2.81
N SER A 152 1.64 -14.54 3.37
CA SER A 152 0.67 -13.51 3.76
C SER A 152 0.60 -13.29 5.27
N GLY A 153 1.12 -14.21 6.07
CA GLY A 153 1.20 -14.10 7.52
C GLY A 153 2.21 -15.08 8.13
N VAL A 154 2.76 -14.69 9.26
CA VAL A 154 3.78 -15.47 10.00
C VAL A 154 3.55 -15.26 11.48
N VAL A 155 3.12 -16.29 12.21
CA VAL A 155 2.85 -16.22 13.65
C VAL A 155 3.39 -17.46 14.35
N PRO A 156 4.56 -17.38 15.01
CA PRO A 156 5.09 -18.47 15.82
C PRO A 156 4.22 -18.70 17.07
N SER A 157 4.15 -19.93 17.51
CA SER A 157 3.55 -20.26 18.82
C SER A 157 4.35 -19.67 19.97
N ARG A 158 3.69 -19.50 21.11
CA ARG A 158 4.27 -18.88 22.33
C ARG A 158 5.53 -19.59 22.84
N ASP A 159 5.64 -20.88 22.61
CA ASP A 159 6.81 -21.69 23.01
C ASP A 159 7.87 -21.77 21.88
N GLY A 160 7.62 -21.15 20.73
CA GLY A 160 8.51 -21.13 19.57
C GLY A 160 8.71 -22.47 18.89
N LYS A 161 7.82 -23.45 19.09
CA LYS A 161 7.93 -24.78 18.47
C LYS A 161 7.18 -24.89 17.16
N LEU A 162 6.04 -24.21 17.06
CA LEU A 162 5.17 -24.22 15.89
C LEU A 162 5.14 -22.86 15.19
N LEU A 163 4.81 -22.88 13.92
CA LEU A 163 4.62 -21.69 13.11
C LEU A 163 3.28 -21.81 12.38
N ALA A 164 2.30 -20.97 12.75
CA ALA A 164 1.16 -20.74 11.88
C ALA A 164 1.56 -19.75 10.78
N TYR A 165 1.31 -20.10 9.54
CA TYR A 165 1.65 -19.26 8.41
C TYR A 165 0.56 -19.25 7.34
N GLY A 166 0.30 -18.08 6.78
CA GLY A 166 -0.63 -17.86 5.68
C GLY A 166 0.10 -17.80 4.36
N ILE A 167 -0.47 -18.39 3.32
CA ILE A 167 -0.02 -18.26 1.94
C ILE A 167 -1.14 -17.70 1.08
N ALA A 168 -0.77 -16.87 0.10
CA ALA A 168 -1.67 -16.34 -0.91
C ALA A 168 -1.10 -16.61 -2.30
N GLY A 169 -1.95 -16.96 -3.26
CA GLY A 169 -1.57 -17.22 -4.64
C GLY A 169 -1.89 -16.05 -5.55
N ALA A 170 -1.06 -15.83 -6.57
CA ALA A 170 -1.25 -14.82 -7.62
C ALA A 170 -1.57 -13.39 -7.11
N GLY A 171 -1.16 -13.07 -5.88
CA GLY A 171 -1.39 -11.76 -5.26
C GLY A 171 -2.84 -11.49 -4.83
N SER A 172 -3.70 -12.50 -4.80
CA SER A 172 -5.04 -12.42 -4.20
C SER A 172 -4.98 -12.16 -2.71
N ASP A 173 -6.00 -11.51 -2.16
CA ASP A 173 -6.16 -11.33 -0.72
C ASP A 173 -6.63 -12.60 0.00
N TRP A 174 -7.10 -13.61 -0.72
CA TRP A 174 -7.46 -14.91 -0.15
C TRP A 174 -6.23 -15.68 0.32
N GLN A 175 -6.33 -16.21 1.53
CA GLN A 175 -5.25 -16.92 2.21
C GLN A 175 -5.67 -18.33 2.60
N THR A 176 -4.71 -19.24 2.51
CA THR A 176 -4.77 -20.56 3.17
C THR A 176 -3.74 -20.55 4.29
N TRP A 177 -4.16 -20.88 5.51
CA TRP A 177 -3.28 -20.99 6.67
C TRP A 177 -2.93 -22.43 6.94
N LYS A 178 -1.68 -22.66 7.35
CA LYS A 178 -1.10 -23.95 7.74
C LYS A 178 -0.29 -23.83 9.00
N VAL A 179 0.07 -24.95 9.58
CA VAL A 179 0.93 -25.02 10.76
C VAL A 179 2.15 -25.89 10.47
N ARG A 180 3.33 -25.37 10.80
CA ARG A 180 4.62 -26.07 10.63
C ARG A 180 5.27 -26.33 11.98
N ASP A 181 5.83 -27.53 12.17
CA ASP A 181 6.75 -27.84 13.24
C ASP A 181 8.15 -27.30 12.89
N LEU A 182 8.68 -26.40 13.72
CA LEU A 182 9.94 -25.72 13.47
C LEU A 182 11.19 -26.59 13.75
N ALA A 183 11.04 -27.70 14.46
CA ALA A 183 12.14 -28.63 14.71
C ALA A 183 12.35 -29.60 13.55
N THR A 184 11.24 -30.05 12.95
CA THR A 184 11.28 -31.01 11.83
C THR A 184 11.22 -30.32 10.46
N GLY A 185 10.71 -29.08 10.40
CA GLY A 185 10.42 -28.38 9.16
C GLY A 185 9.23 -28.94 8.39
N GLN A 186 8.43 -29.83 8.99
CA GLN A 186 7.28 -30.46 8.36
C GLN A 186 6.00 -29.72 8.71
N ASP A 187 5.05 -29.63 7.76
CA ASP A 187 3.72 -29.12 8.01
C ASP A 187 2.87 -30.17 8.74
N LEU A 188 2.08 -29.74 9.70
CA LEU A 188 1.02 -30.53 10.31
C LEU A 188 -0.15 -30.72 9.32
N ALA A 189 -1.14 -31.51 9.72
CA ALA A 189 -2.32 -31.74 8.89
C ALA A 189 -3.29 -30.53 8.85
N ASP A 190 -3.08 -29.56 9.74
CA ASP A 190 -3.94 -28.40 9.90
C ASP A 190 -3.89 -27.51 8.66
N LYS A 191 -5.06 -27.24 8.07
CA LYS A 191 -5.26 -26.41 6.89
C LYS A 191 -6.54 -25.61 7.03
N ILE A 192 -6.42 -24.30 6.92
CA ILE A 192 -7.51 -23.33 7.06
C ILE A 192 -7.66 -22.55 5.76
N ASP A 193 -8.76 -22.68 5.09
CA ASP A 193 -9.08 -21.96 3.84
C ASP A 193 -10.03 -20.78 4.09
N TRP A 194 -10.19 -19.94 3.08
CA TRP A 194 -11.11 -18.79 3.03
C TRP A 194 -10.84 -17.72 4.08
N VAL A 195 -9.59 -17.57 4.45
CA VAL A 195 -9.13 -16.48 5.31
C VAL A 195 -8.85 -15.25 4.45
N LYS A 196 -9.31 -14.08 4.89
CA LYS A 196 -9.07 -12.79 4.25
C LYS A 196 -9.15 -11.70 5.31
N PHE A 197 -8.18 -10.78 5.32
CA PHE A 197 -8.05 -9.69 6.31
C PHE A 197 -8.01 -10.18 7.76
N SER A 198 -7.32 -11.28 8.00
CA SER A 198 -7.15 -11.89 9.33
C SER A 198 -5.78 -12.52 9.48
N SER A 199 -5.39 -12.75 10.73
CA SER A 199 -4.15 -13.43 11.14
C SER A 199 -4.47 -14.45 12.22
N ALA A 200 -3.56 -15.39 12.48
CA ALA A 200 -3.67 -16.32 13.60
C ALA A 200 -3.28 -15.64 14.91
N SER A 201 -3.97 -15.99 16.02
CA SER A 201 -3.65 -15.54 17.37
C SER A 201 -3.62 -16.74 18.32
N TRP A 202 -2.40 -17.22 18.62
CA TRP A 202 -2.19 -18.41 19.45
C TRP A 202 -2.70 -18.25 20.87
N THR A 203 -3.35 -19.30 21.38
CA THR A 203 -3.54 -19.44 22.84
C THR A 203 -2.20 -19.70 23.52
N ALA A 204 -2.06 -19.29 24.78
CA ALA A 204 -0.80 -19.43 25.50
C ALA A 204 -0.43 -20.89 25.80
N ASP A 205 -1.42 -21.79 25.86
CA ASP A 205 -1.22 -23.23 26.02
C ASP A 205 -0.76 -23.94 24.72
N GLY A 206 -0.69 -23.20 23.60
CA GLY A 206 -0.22 -23.69 22.32
C GLY A 206 -1.11 -24.74 21.64
N LYS A 207 -2.34 -24.96 22.12
CA LYS A 207 -3.23 -26.01 21.60
C LYS A 207 -4.11 -25.57 20.43
N GLY A 208 -4.05 -24.28 20.05
CA GLY A 208 -4.81 -23.74 18.95
C GLY A 208 -4.65 -22.23 18.83
N PHE A 209 -5.37 -21.65 17.89
CA PHE A 209 -5.34 -20.22 17.62
C PHE A 209 -6.71 -19.70 17.19
N PHE A 210 -6.92 -18.40 17.39
CA PHE A 210 -8.06 -17.67 16.87
C PHE A 210 -7.73 -17.12 15.47
N TYR A 211 -8.75 -17.08 14.59
CA TYR A 211 -8.66 -16.51 13.26
C TYR A 211 -10.05 -16.13 12.75
N ALA A 212 -10.13 -15.20 11.81
CA ALA A 212 -11.40 -14.87 11.16
C ALA A 212 -11.39 -15.29 9.69
N ARG A 213 -12.55 -15.74 9.19
CA ARG A 213 -12.73 -16.13 7.80
C ARG A 213 -14.13 -15.80 7.29
N TYR A 214 -14.25 -15.82 5.99
CA TYR A 214 -15.56 -15.82 5.29
C TYR A 214 -16.02 -17.23 5.00
N ASP A 215 -17.28 -17.37 4.64
CA ASP A 215 -17.76 -18.62 4.02
C ASP A 215 -17.12 -18.76 2.62
N ALA A 216 -17.05 -19.99 2.10
CA ALA A 216 -16.54 -20.23 0.76
C ALA A 216 -17.35 -19.43 -0.26
N PRO A 217 -16.69 -18.66 -1.17
CA PRO A 217 -17.41 -17.97 -2.24
C PRO A 217 -18.08 -18.97 -3.17
N LYS A 218 -19.10 -18.52 -3.90
CA LYS A 218 -19.70 -19.33 -4.95
C LYS A 218 -18.68 -19.59 -6.06
N GLU A 219 -18.90 -20.67 -6.80
CA GLU A 219 -18.06 -21.00 -7.95
C GLU A 219 -18.00 -19.84 -8.95
N GLY A 220 -16.77 -19.42 -9.30
CA GLY A 220 -16.50 -18.29 -10.18
C GLY A 220 -16.54 -16.90 -9.52
N GLU A 221 -16.98 -16.76 -8.25
CA GLU A 221 -17.11 -15.46 -7.59
C GLU A 221 -15.94 -15.11 -6.63
N ALA A 222 -14.91 -15.92 -6.57
CA ALA A 222 -13.82 -15.72 -5.60
C ALA A 222 -13.13 -14.35 -5.74
N LEU A 223 -12.97 -13.82 -6.96
CA LEU A 223 -12.27 -12.56 -7.23
C LEU A 223 -13.22 -11.35 -7.36
N THR A 224 -14.51 -11.55 -7.51
CA THR A 224 -15.48 -10.47 -7.78
C THR A 224 -16.62 -10.37 -6.76
N GLY A 225 -16.98 -11.50 -6.13
CA GLY A 225 -18.06 -11.57 -5.16
C GLY A 225 -17.82 -10.74 -3.90
N ALA A 226 -18.86 -10.03 -3.40
CA ALA A 226 -18.76 -9.20 -2.21
C ALA A 226 -18.47 -10.04 -0.96
N ASN A 227 -17.51 -9.58 -0.15
CA ASN A 227 -17.08 -10.26 1.07
C ASN A 227 -17.88 -9.73 2.27
N TYR A 228 -18.88 -10.46 2.72
CA TYR A 228 -19.75 -10.14 3.85
C TYR A 228 -19.76 -11.26 4.90
N PHE A 229 -20.23 -10.92 6.13
CA PHE A 229 -20.42 -11.89 7.22
C PHE A 229 -19.15 -12.63 7.62
N GLN A 230 -18.04 -11.90 7.82
CA GLN A 230 -16.83 -12.50 8.38
C GLN A 230 -17.15 -13.06 9.77
N LYS A 231 -16.59 -14.23 10.11
CA LYS A 231 -16.82 -14.96 11.35
C LYS A 231 -15.50 -15.23 12.05
N LEU A 232 -15.47 -15.08 13.37
CA LEU A 232 -14.31 -15.39 14.21
C LEU A 232 -14.42 -16.82 14.75
N TYR A 233 -13.37 -17.62 14.55
CA TYR A 233 -13.27 -19.01 14.97
C TYR A 233 -12.06 -19.25 15.89
N TYR A 234 -12.13 -20.32 16.64
CA TYR A 234 -11.01 -20.96 17.30
C TYR A 234 -10.73 -22.30 16.64
N HIS A 235 -9.52 -22.47 16.10
CA HIS A 235 -9.03 -23.73 15.56
C HIS A 235 -8.23 -24.47 16.62
N ARG A 236 -8.58 -25.75 16.86
CA ARG A 236 -7.82 -26.64 17.69
C ARG A 236 -6.85 -27.45 16.84
N LEU A 237 -5.58 -27.48 17.19
CA LEU A 237 -4.59 -28.26 16.44
C LEU A 237 -4.99 -29.73 16.31
N GLY A 238 -4.77 -30.28 15.12
CA GLY A 238 -5.05 -31.67 14.79
C GLY A 238 -6.52 -31.97 14.52
N THR A 239 -7.38 -30.95 14.42
CA THR A 239 -8.80 -31.14 14.01
C THR A 239 -9.02 -30.61 12.60
N ALA A 240 -10.11 -31.05 11.95
CA ALA A 240 -10.51 -30.49 10.66
C ALA A 240 -11.10 -29.08 10.85
N GLN A 241 -10.96 -28.21 9.85
CA GLN A 241 -11.54 -26.85 9.86
C GLN A 241 -13.05 -26.84 10.10
N GLY A 242 -13.77 -27.90 9.69
CA GLY A 242 -15.21 -28.02 9.92
C GLY A 242 -15.60 -28.19 11.41
N ASP A 243 -14.64 -28.57 12.26
CA ASP A 243 -14.82 -28.76 13.70
C ASP A 243 -14.47 -27.50 14.50
N ASP A 244 -14.10 -26.40 13.82
CA ASP A 244 -13.69 -25.16 14.46
C ASP A 244 -14.83 -24.51 15.22
N VAL A 245 -14.50 -24.02 16.43
CA VAL A 245 -15.50 -23.42 17.32
C VAL A 245 -15.76 -21.97 16.92
N LEU A 246 -17.02 -21.65 16.59
CA LEU A 246 -17.45 -20.27 16.35
C LEU A 246 -17.38 -19.46 17.65
N VAL A 247 -16.60 -18.37 17.64
CA VAL A 247 -16.38 -17.48 18.80
C VAL A 247 -17.26 -16.25 18.70
N ALA A 248 -17.33 -15.62 17.51
CA ALA A 248 -18.16 -14.46 17.27
C ALA A 248 -18.61 -14.36 15.80
N GLU A 249 -19.84 -13.92 15.61
CA GLU A 249 -20.42 -13.49 14.32
C GLU A 249 -21.40 -12.36 14.59
N ASN A 250 -21.73 -11.59 13.55
CA ASN A 250 -22.89 -10.69 13.59
C ASN A 250 -23.81 -11.02 12.42
N ARG A 251 -25.02 -11.50 12.71
CA ARG A 251 -26.05 -11.87 11.70
C ARG A 251 -26.89 -10.69 11.27
N ASP A 252 -26.94 -9.64 12.08
CA ASP A 252 -27.77 -8.46 11.85
C ASP A 252 -27.02 -7.41 11.03
N ASP A 253 -25.65 -7.44 11.03
CA ASP A 253 -24.81 -6.53 10.29
C ASP A 253 -23.72 -7.31 9.53
N LYS A 254 -23.91 -7.40 8.23
CA LYS A 254 -23.05 -8.16 7.32
C LYS A 254 -21.64 -7.61 7.16
N GLU A 255 -21.40 -6.37 7.61
CA GLU A 255 -20.17 -5.62 7.40
C GLU A 255 -19.16 -5.77 8.55
N TRP A 256 -19.51 -6.51 9.61
CA TRP A 256 -18.56 -6.78 10.69
C TRP A 256 -17.42 -7.68 10.24
N GLY A 257 -16.21 -7.29 10.64
CA GLY A 257 -15.03 -8.14 10.56
C GLY A 257 -14.25 -8.11 11.87
N PHE A 258 -13.33 -9.05 12.04
CA PHE A 258 -12.66 -9.30 13.33
C PHE A 258 -11.14 -9.38 13.16
N GLY A 259 -10.43 -8.60 13.98
CA GLY A 259 -9.01 -8.78 14.26
C GLY A 259 -8.82 -9.29 15.68
N THR A 260 -7.82 -10.11 15.92
CA THR A 260 -7.58 -10.71 17.25
C THR A 260 -6.15 -10.56 17.71
N GLU A 261 -5.98 -10.46 19.04
CA GLU A 261 -4.69 -10.46 19.73
C GLU A 261 -4.86 -11.13 21.09
N VAL A 262 -3.93 -12.02 21.45
CA VAL A 262 -3.87 -12.61 22.80
C VAL A 262 -2.87 -11.81 23.63
N SER A 263 -3.29 -11.30 24.80
CA SER A 263 -2.46 -10.51 25.71
C SER A 263 -1.14 -11.20 26.06
N ASP A 264 -0.11 -10.43 26.41
CA ASP A 264 1.22 -10.97 26.75
C ASP A 264 1.20 -12.03 27.86
N ASP A 265 0.35 -11.85 28.86
CA ASP A 265 0.18 -12.84 29.93
C ASP A 265 -0.69 -14.05 29.51
N GLY A 266 -1.18 -14.07 28.28
CA GLY A 266 -1.97 -15.16 27.71
C GLY A 266 -3.39 -15.29 28.23
N LYS A 267 -3.87 -14.39 29.10
CA LYS A 267 -5.13 -14.56 29.82
C LYS A 267 -6.34 -13.89 29.19
N LEU A 268 -6.12 -13.11 28.15
CA LEU A 268 -7.17 -12.35 27.50
C LEU A 268 -7.03 -12.41 25.97
N LEU A 269 -8.12 -12.73 25.29
CA LEU A 269 -8.27 -12.44 23.87
C LEU A 269 -8.86 -11.04 23.74
N ILE A 270 -8.19 -10.17 23.01
CA ILE A 270 -8.66 -8.84 22.63
C ILE A 270 -9.15 -8.96 21.19
N ILE A 271 -10.36 -8.47 20.92
CA ILE A 271 -11.00 -8.54 19.61
C ILE A 271 -11.28 -7.13 19.16
N SER A 272 -10.64 -6.71 18.07
CA SER A 272 -10.98 -5.49 17.32
C SER A 272 -12.07 -5.82 16.32
N VAL A 273 -13.20 -5.10 16.40
CA VAL A 273 -14.32 -5.25 15.46
C VAL A 273 -14.28 -4.09 14.49
N TRP A 274 -14.18 -4.36 13.20
CA TRP A 274 -14.21 -3.35 12.15
C TRP A 274 -15.48 -3.47 11.28
N LYS A 275 -15.95 -2.35 10.74
CA LYS A 275 -17.13 -2.26 9.85
C LYS A 275 -16.81 -1.56 8.53
N SER A 276 -15.54 -1.23 8.32
CA SER A 276 -15.10 -0.47 7.16
C SER A 276 -13.59 -0.53 7.05
N ALA A 277 -13.04 0.01 5.98
CA ALA A 277 -11.61 0.25 5.82
C ALA A 277 -11.12 1.51 6.53
N GLY A 278 -12.00 2.26 7.20
CA GLY A 278 -11.63 3.40 8.03
C GLY A 278 -11.01 2.97 9.36
N SER A 279 -10.42 3.93 10.07
CA SER A 279 -9.70 3.67 11.35
C SER A 279 -10.62 3.38 12.54
N LYS A 280 -11.90 3.79 12.49
CA LYS A 280 -12.85 3.63 13.60
C LYS A 280 -13.27 2.17 13.77
N ASN A 281 -13.21 1.68 15.00
CA ASN A 281 -13.49 0.27 15.33
C ASN A 281 -14.19 0.10 16.69
N GLY A 282 -14.67 -1.11 16.95
CA GLY A 282 -15.10 -1.53 18.27
C GLY A 282 -14.05 -2.41 18.96
N LEU A 283 -14.17 -2.59 20.26
CA LEU A 283 -13.35 -3.50 21.05
C LEU A 283 -14.23 -4.45 21.87
N MET A 284 -13.84 -5.74 21.87
CA MET A 284 -14.37 -6.77 22.76
C MET A 284 -13.21 -7.52 23.42
N VAL A 285 -13.50 -8.22 24.49
CA VAL A 285 -12.53 -9.08 25.20
C VAL A 285 -13.15 -10.41 25.57
N LEU A 286 -12.32 -11.46 25.60
CA LEU A 286 -12.70 -12.79 26.04
C LEU A 286 -11.63 -13.35 27.01
N PRO A 287 -11.97 -13.68 28.25
CA PRO A 287 -11.04 -14.32 29.19
C PRO A 287 -10.55 -15.68 28.70
N LEU A 288 -9.27 -15.95 28.86
CA LEU A 288 -8.60 -17.21 28.54
C LEU A 288 -8.04 -17.84 29.85
N PRO A 289 -8.84 -18.60 30.61
CA PRO A 289 -8.42 -19.19 31.84
C PRO A 289 -7.21 -20.12 31.62
N LYS A 290 -6.14 -19.91 32.42
CA LYS A 290 -4.87 -20.66 32.30
C LYS A 290 -4.24 -20.58 30.90
N GLY A 291 -4.56 -19.54 30.12
CA GLY A 291 -4.03 -19.35 28.78
C GLY A 291 -4.66 -20.24 27.70
N ALA A 292 -5.81 -20.85 27.99
CA ALA A 292 -6.54 -21.75 27.10
C ALA A 292 -7.91 -21.18 26.72
N PHE A 293 -8.40 -21.53 25.53
CA PHE A 293 -9.79 -21.29 25.17
C PHE A 293 -10.70 -22.33 25.81
N ALA A 294 -11.58 -21.86 26.70
CA ALA A 294 -12.51 -22.71 27.47
C ALA A 294 -13.98 -22.51 27.02
N GLY A 295 -14.18 -21.87 25.86
CA GLY A 295 -15.50 -21.40 25.42
C GLY A 295 -15.84 -20.03 26.01
N GLY A 296 -17.09 -19.62 25.90
CA GLY A 296 -17.59 -18.33 26.39
C GLY A 296 -17.88 -17.36 25.25
N LYS A 297 -18.50 -16.23 25.62
CA LYS A 297 -18.84 -15.15 24.67
C LYS A 297 -17.98 -13.93 24.92
N PRO A 298 -17.45 -13.29 23.88
CA PRO A 298 -16.75 -12.02 24.01
C PRO A 298 -17.65 -10.96 24.66
N GLN A 299 -17.04 -10.14 25.54
CA GLN A 299 -17.70 -9.04 26.23
C GLN A 299 -17.27 -7.72 25.58
N PRO A 300 -18.21 -6.81 25.26
CA PRO A 300 -17.86 -5.52 24.66
C PRO A 300 -17.17 -4.61 25.69
N ILE A 301 -16.12 -3.92 25.23
CA ILE A 301 -15.55 -2.73 25.88
C ILE A 301 -16.23 -1.49 25.31
N THR A 302 -16.28 -1.38 23.97
CA THR A 302 -17.06 -0.39 23.23
C THR A 302 -17.38 -0.94 21.83
N LEU A 303 -18.59 -0.68 21.35
CA LEU A 303 -19.06 -0.99 19.98
C LEU A 303 -19.71 0.24 19.33
N ASP A 304 -19.30 1.45 19.76
CA ASP A 304 -19.87 2.71 19.26
C ASP A 304 -19.33 3.07 17.87
N PHE A 305 -18.16 2.52 17.47
CA PHE A 305 -17.46 2.80 16.20
C PHE A 305 -17.25 4.30 15.96
N ASP A 306 -17.05 5.06 17.04
CA ASP A 306 -16.93 6.50 17.04
C ASP A 306 -15.46 6.99 16.96
N ALA A 307 -14.51 6.12 17.28
CA ALA A 307 -13.08 6.41 17.31
C ALA A 307 -12.24 5.16 16.95
N GLN A 308 -10.94 5.38 16.74
CA GLN A 308 -9.94 4.32 16.66
C GLN A 308 -9.58 3.84 18.07
N TYR A 309 -9.55 2.53 18.26
CA TYR A 309 -9.11 1.88 19.49
C TYR A 309 -8.09 0.80 19.13
N SER A 310 -6.80 1.13 19.25
CA SER A 310 -5.71 0.18 18.98
C SER A 310 -5.16 -0.37 20.29
N PRO A 311 -5.28 -1.66 20.58
CA PRO A 311 -4.67 -2.28 21.76
C PRO A 311 -3.15 -2.08 21.74
N VAL A 312 -2.55 -1.83 22.91
CA VAL A 312 -1.11 -1.67 23.10
C VAL A 312 -0.55 -2.71 24.07
N ALA A 313 -1.22 -2.92 25.17
CA ALA A 313 -0.81 -3.92 26.17
C ALA A 313 -1.92 -4.16 27.20
N VAL A 314 -1.81 -5.28 27.93
CA VAL A 314 -2.55 -5.49 29.19
C VAL A 314 -1.57 -5.44 30.36
N VAL A 315 -1.67 -4.42 31.19
CA VAL A 315 -0.75 -4.19 32.31
C VAL A 315 -1.52 -3.99 33.62
N GLY A 316 -1.25 -4.80 34.60
CA GLY A 316 -1.89 -4.68 35.93
C GLY A 316 -3.42 -4.76 35.89
N GLY A 317 -3.98 -5.61 35.03
CA GLY A 317 -5.44 -5.78 34.87
C GLY A 317 -6.13 -4.63 34.09
N LYS A 318 -5.36 -3.78 33.42
CA LYS A 318 -5.84 -2.69 32.61
C LYS A 318 -5.45 -2.91 31.15
N LEU A 319 -6.38 -2.67 30.23
CA LEU A 319 -6.11 -2.60 28.81
C LEU A 319 -5.61 -1.20 28.48
N ILE A 320 -4.43 -1.10 27.90
CA ILE A 320 -3.84 0.14 27.40
C ILE A 320 -4.16 0.23 25.92
N VAL A 321 -4.70 1.36 25.47
CA VAL A 321 -5.09 1.60 24.08
C VAL A 321 -4.55 2.93 23.57
N LYS A 322 -4.12 2.98 22.30
CA LYS A 322 -4.01 4.21 21.54
C LYS A 322 -5.40 4.53 20.98
N THR A 323 -5.87 5.77 21.14
CA THR A 323 -7.18 6.17 20.63
C THR A 323 -7.21 7.64 20.25
N ASP A 324 -7.98 7.95 19.21
CA ASP A 324 -8.29 9.33 18.79
C ASP A 324 -9.60 9.84 19.40
N LYS A 325 -10.25 9.08 20.28
CA LYS A 325 -11.45 9.52 21.00
C LYS A 325 -11.16 10.79 21.81
N ASP A 326 -11.85 11.89 21.45
CA ASP A 326 -11.65 13.23 22.02
C ASP A 326 -10.19 13.74 21.90
N ALA A 327 -9.41 13.21 20.94
CA ALA A 327 -8.00 13.52 20.73
C ALA A 327 -7.61 13.23 19.26
N PRO A 328 -7.89 14.12 18.31
CA PRO A 328 -7.70 13.87 16.87
C PRO A 328 -6.28 13.44 16.46
N ARG A 329 -5.26 13.75 17.26
CA ARG A 329 -3.87 13.31 17.05
C ARG A 329 -3.48 12.10 17.89
N SER A 330 -4.46 11.45 18.51
CA SER A 330 -4.38 10.31 19.40
C SER A 330 -3.75 10.57 20.77
N ARG A 331 -4.17 9.77 21.72
CA ARG A 331 -3.66 9.70 23.11
C ARG A 331 -3.51 8.25 23.53
N ILE A 332 -2.80 7.98 24.62
CA ILE A 332 -2.80 6.68 25.28
C ILE A 332 -3.79 6.71 26.46
N ALA A 333 -4.74 5.81 26.43
CA ALA A 333 -5.73 5.62 27.48
C ALA A 333 -5.55 4.27 28.17
N SER A 334 -5.95 4.21 29.43
CA SER A 334 -5.97 3.01 30.27
C SER A 334 -7.40 2.69 30.67
N ILE A 335 -7.85 1.48 30.39
CA ILE A 335 -9.20 0.95 30.63
C ILE A 335 -9.12 -0.10 31.73
N ASP A 336 -9.83 0.09 32.84
CA ASP A 336 -9.96 -0.93 33.87
C ASP A 336 -10.90 -2.04 33.39
N LEU A 337 -10.37 -3.24 33.17
CA LEU A 337 -11.14 -4.39 32.69
C LEU A 337 -12.26 -4.85 33.58
N LYS A 338 -12.24 -4.45 34.88
CA LYS A 338 -13.36 -4.71 35.84
C LYS A 338 -14.49 -3.69 35.67
N HIS A 339 -14.17 -2.47 35.20
CA HIS A 339 -15.09 -1.36 35.03
C HIS A 339 -14.83 -0.68 33.69
N PRO A 340 -15.13 -1.33 32.55
CA PRO A 340 -14.68 -0.92 31.22
C PRO A 340 -15.43 0.29 30.66
N ALA A 341 -16.44 0.82 31.34
CA ALA A 341 -17.22 1.95 30.85
C ALA A 341 -16.34 3.18 30.52
N ALA A 342 -16.61 3.85 29.42
CA ALA A 342 -15.79 4.93 28.86
C ALA A 342 -15.54 6.09 29.85
N ALA A 343 -16.51 6.39 30.74
CA ALA A 343 -16.35 7.41 31.79
C ALA A 343 -15.24 7.10 32.80
N GLY A 344 -14.80 5.84 32.92
CA GLY A 344 -13.71 5.39 33.79
C GLY A 344 -12.34 5.37 33.15
N TRP A 345 -12.22 5.68 31.87
CA TRP A 345 -10.94 5.64 31.14
C TRP A 345 -10.00 6.74 31.60
N LYS A 346 -8.76 6.39 31.86
CA LYS A 346 -7.73 7.34 32.32
C LYS A 346 -6.73 7.61 31.22
N THR A 347 -6.48 8.88 30.91
CA THR A 347 -5.39 9.28 30.01
C THR A 347 -4.05 9.04 30.69
N LEU A 348 -3.18 8.23 30.06
CA LEU A 348 -1.79 8.02 30.46
C LEU A 348 -0.85 8.98 29.74
N VAL A 349 -1.01 9.14 28.43
CA VAL A 349 -0.28 10.11 27.64
C VAL A 349 -1.29 10.94 26.88
N ALA A 350 -1.30 12.24 27.13
CA ALA A 350 -2.21 13.16 26.49
C ALA A 350 -1.84 13.39 25.02
N GLU A 351 -2.82 13.83 24.22
CA GLU A 351 -2.59 14.35 22.88
C GLU A 351 -1.54 15.47 22.86
N GLY A 352 -0.68 15.45 21.86
CA GLY A 352 0.36 16.45 21.62
C GLY A 352 0.17 17.20 20.29
N PRO A 353 1.14 18.05 19.92
CA PRO A 353 1.10 18.76 18.64
C PRO A 353 1.33 17.85 17.43
N ASP A 354 1.96 16.68 17.60
CA ASP A 354 2.27 15.71 16.57
C ASP A 354 1.25 14.58 16.57
N ALA A 355 0.89 14.05 15.39
CA ALA A 355 -0.02 12.91 15.27
C ALA A 355 0.66 11.62 15.74
N MET A 356 0.09 10.93 16.71
CA MET A 356 0.57 9.63 17.18
C MET A 356 0.10 8.52 16.22
N THR A 357 1.02 7.96 15.45
CA THR A 357 0.74 6.93 14.46
C THR A 357 0.90 5.51 14.99
N GLY A 358 1.69 5.30 16.03
CA GLY A 358 1.94 3.97 16.60
C GLY A 358 2.26 4.01 18.08
N ALA A 359 1.97 2.89 18.76
CA ALA A 359 2.33 2.67 20.13
C ALA A 359 2.69 1.20 20.36
N SER A 360 3.77 0.93 21.07
CA SER A 360 4.16 -0.41 21.50
C SER A 360 4.60 -0.40 22.97
N ALA A 361 4.50 -1.56 23.59
CA ALA A 361 4.84 -1.75 25.00
C ALA A 361 5.96 -2.79 25.09
N VAL A 362 7.18 -2.34 25.42
CA VAL A 362 8.38 -3.18 25.45
C VAL A 362 9.24 -2.83 26.66
N GLY A 363 9.69 -3.83 27.40
CA GLY A 363 10.62 -3.68 28.52
C GLY A 363 10.11 -2.77 29.63
N GLY A 364 8.82 -2.80 29.92
CA GLY A 364 8.18 -1.96 30.95
C GLY A 364 8.01 -0.50 30.52
N ARG A 365 8.11 -0.18 29.23
CA ARG A 365 8.01 1.17 28.66
C ARG A 365 7.06 1.20 27.48
N PHE A 366 6.54 2.40 27.17
CA PHE A 366 5.82 2.67 25.95
C PHE A 366 6.73 3.40 24.96
N LEU A 367 6.85 2.86 23.74
CA LEU A 367 7.53 3.51 22.63
C LEU A 367 6.43 4.03 21.69
N LEU A 368 6.30 5.35 21.62
CA LEU A 368 5.22 6.03 20.91
C LEU A 368 5.77 6.72 19.68
N SER A 369 5.29 6.30 18.50
CA SER A 369 5.67 6.86 17.21
C SER A 369 4.73 8.00 16.83
N TYR A 370 5.29 9.09 16.34
CA TYR A 370 4.58 10.30 15.91
C TYR A 370 5.05 10.71 14.52
N LEU A 371 4.25 11.52 13.86
CA LEU A 371 4.66 12.29 12.68
C LEU A 371 4.77 13.76 13.02
N HIS A 372 5.97 14.30 12.79
CA HIS A 372 6.26 15.73 12.84
C HIS A 372 6.50 16.23 11.41
N ASP A 373 5.50 16.94 10.86
CA ASP A 373 5.51 17.34 9.45
C ASP A 373 5.82 16.16 8.50
N ALA A 374 5.10 15.05 8.67
CA ALA A 374 5.20 13.83 7.90
C ALA A 374 6.56 13.07 7.98
N ALA A 375 7.41 13.37 8.95
CA ALA A 375 8.61 12.59 9.28
C ALA A 375 8.47 11.94 10.66
N THR A 376 9.05 10.75 10.84
CA THR A 376 8.89 9.99 12.09
C THR A 376 9.66 10.59 13.25
N LEU A 377 9.01 10.61 14.41
CA LEU A 377 9.54 10.95 15.72
C LEU A 377 9.11 9.87 16.71
N VAL A 378 10.01 9.40 17.59
CA VAL A 378 9.68 8.33 18.57
C VAL A 378 10.01 8.77 19.98
N ARG A 379 8.99 8.77 20.86
CA ARG A 379 9.12 9.14 22.26
C ARG A 379 8.97 7.92 23.16
N VAL A 380 9.81 7.83 24.18
CA VAL A 380 9.82 6.76 25.19
C VAL A 380 9.16 7.25 26.46
N HIS A 381 8.16 6.50 26.93
CA HIS A 381 7.41 6.81 28.14
C HIS A 381 7.54 5.67 29.15
N GLY A 382 7.50 6.00 30.44
CA GLY A 382 7.40 5.02 31.51
C GLY A 382 6.01 4.40 31.59
N ALA A 383 5.87 3.36 32.41
CA ALA A 383 4.57 2.69 32.67
C ALA A 383 3.52 3.67 33.25
N ASP A 384 3.96 4.75 33.90
CA ASP A 384 3.12 5.81 34.45
C ASP A 384 2.73 6.89 33.41
N GLY A 385 3.16 6.72 32.16
CA GLY A 385 2.90 7.65 31.07
C GLY A 385 3.86 8.85 31.01
N LYS A 386 4.80 9.02 31.95
CA LYS A 386 5.75 10.12 31.90
C LYS A 386 6.76 9.94 30.79
N ARG A 387 7.04 10.99 30.02
CA ARG A 387 8.11 11.01 29.01
C ARG A 387 9.47 10.83 29.67
N LEU A 388 10.25 9.88 29.18
CA LEU A 388 11.61 9.58 29.67
C LEU A 388 12.68 10.11 28.70
N SER A 389 12.48 9.88 27.40
CA SER A 389 13.45 10.25 26.37
C SER A 389 12.80 10.32 24.99
N GLU A 390 13.63 10.58 23.98
CA GLU A 390 13.30 10.48 22.57
C GLU A 390 14.36 9.60 21.88
N VAL A 391 13.95 8.78 20.94
CA VAL A 391 14.86 7.95 20.14
C VAL A 391 15.56 8.84 19.13
N ALA A 392 16.89 8.87 19.15
CA ALA A 392 17.70 9.68 18.22
C ALA A 392 17.67 9.02 16.83
N LEU A 393 16.83 9.52 15.93
CA LEU A 393 16.77 9.10 14.53
C LEU A 393 17.78 9.88 13.69
N PRO A 394 18.33 9.29 12.60
CA PRO A 394 19.38 9.93 11.80
C PRO A 394 19.00 11.24 11.09
N GLY A 395 17.71 11.52 10.89
CA GLY A 395 17.25 12.74 10.21
C GLY A 395 15.82 12.66 9.68
N ILE A 396 15.53 13.36 8.58
CA ILE A 396 14.23 13.32 7.90
C ILE A 396 14.05 11.96 7.25
N GLY A 397 13.16 11.15 7.82
CA GLY A 397 12.94 9.78 7.35
C GLY A 397 11.75 9.13 8.03
N THR A 398 11.63 7.85 7.79
CA THR A 398 10.60 6.97 8.34
C THR A 398 11.25 5.92 9.21
N ALA A 399 10.79 5.80 10.46
CA ALA A 399 11.14 4.69 11.35
C ALA A 399 9.92 3.83 11.62
N SER A 400 10.10 2.51 11.64
CA SER A 400 9.04 1.53 11.93
C SER A 400 9.60 0.36 12.73
N GLY A 401 8.72 -0.38 13.39
CA GLY A 401 9.10 -1.48 14.26
C GLY A 401 8.83 -1.14 15.73
N PHE A 402 9.84 -1.27 16.59
CA PHE A 402 9.73 -1.08 18.04
C PHE A 402 8.80 -2.07 18.73
N GLY A 403 8.45 -3.18 18.06
CA GLY A 403 7.63 -4.24 18.62
C GLY A 403 8.39 -5.09 19.64
N GLY A 404 7.65 -5.83 20.47
CA GLY A 404 8.20 -6.73 21.48
C GLY A 404 7.19 -6.95 22.59
N ARG A 405 7.63 -7.61 23.66
CA ARG A 405 6.83 -7.91 24.84
C ARG A 405 7.19 -7.00 26.01
N TRP A 406 6.27 -6.91 26.96
CA TRP A 406 6.45 -6.08 28.16
C TRP A 406 7.71 -6.39 28.98
N ASP A 407 8.25 -7.60 28.89
CA ASP A 407 9.45 -8.06 29.60
C ASP A 407 10.71 -8.17 28.72
N ASP A 408 10.63 -7.85 27.43
CA ASP A 408 11.79 -7.84 26.53
C ASP A 408 12.78 -6.74 26.92
N LYS A 409 14.07 -7.01 26.74
CA LYS A 409 15.15 -6.07 27.08
C LYS A 409 15.56 -5.19 25.91
N GLU A 410 15.21 -5.60 24.71
CA GLU A 410 15.59 -4.97 23.48
C GLU A 410 14.45 -5.01 22.46
N THR A 411 14.50 -4.12 21.51
CA THR A 411 13.65 -4.14 20.32
C THR A 411 14.44 -3.75 19.09
N PHE A 412 13.86 -3.97 17.92
CA PHE A 412 14.45 -3.60 16.66
C PHE A 412 13.55 -2.63 15.92
N PHE A 413 14.18 -1.74 15.16
CA PHE A 413 13.47 -0.83 14.28
C PHE A 413 14.20 -0.66 12.96
N SER A 414 13.47 -0.36 11.92
CA SER A 414 13.98 0.04 10.63
C SER A 414 13.96 1.56 10.54
N TYR A 415 15.02 2.14 9.95
CA TYR A 415 15.04 3.54 9.56
C TYR A 415 15.39 3.65 8.08
N THR A 416 14.69 4.53 7.38
CA THR A 416 14.86 4.80 5.94
C THR A 416 14.56 6.26 5.61
N SER A 417 15.08 6.76 4.48
CA SER A 417 14.71 8.07 3.91
C SER A 417 14.53 7.93 2.40
N LEU A 418 14.20 8.98 1.66
CA LEU A 418 14.06 8.88 0.19
C LEU A 418 15.34 8.43 -0.52
N THR A 419 16.50 8.67 0.07
CA THR A 419 17.81 8.36 -0.52
C THR A 419 18.57 7.25 0.20
N ASN A 420 18.12 6.82 1.39
CA ASN A 420 18.81 5.78 2.16
C ASN A 420 17.91 4.54 2.28
N PRO A 421 18.37 3.37 1.80
CA PRO A 421 17.69 2.08 2.03
C PRO A 421 17.47 1.81 3.51
N ALA A 422 16.47 0.98 3.80
CA ALA A 422 16.12 0.63 5.16
C ALA A 422 17.26 -0.05 5.91
N GLU A 423 17.74 0.58 6.97
CA GLU A 423 18.69 0.02 7.92
C GLU A 423 17.94 -0.56 9.12
N ILE A 424 18.41 -1.67 9.66
CA ILE A 424 17.88 -2.25 10.89
C ILE A 424 18.77 -1.81 12.06
N HIS A 425 18.14 -1.25 13.07
CA HIS A 425 18.77 -0.83 14.31
C HIS A 425 18.25 -1.66 15.49
N ARG A 426 19.12 -1.94 16.42
CA ARG A 426 18.80 -2.54 17.72
C ARG A 426 18.71 -1.43 18.76
N TYR A 427 17.68 -1.45 19.58
CA TYR A 427 17.44 -0.50 20.66
C TYR A 427 17.40 -1.23 22.00
N ASP A 428 18.30 -0.88 22.91
CA ASP A 428 18.28 -1.33 24.29
C ASP A 428 17.26 -0.52 25.10
N VAL A 429 16.20 -1.14 25.56
CA VAL A 429 15.07 -0.47 26.20
C VAL A 429 15.47 0.19 27.53
N LYS A 430 16.42 -0.40 28.29
CA LYS A 430 16.84 0.10 29.58
C LYS A 430 17.74 1.33 29.45
N THR A 431 18.73 1.27 28.58
CA THR A 431 19.76 2.31 28.44
C THR A 431 19.42 3.36 27.40
N GLY A 432 18.53 3.06 26.45
CA GLY A 432 18.25 3.89 25.28
C GLY A 432 19.35 3.83 24.21
N ALA A 433 20.31 2.92 24.33
CA ALA A 433 21.40 2.77 23.38
C ALA A 433 20.89 2.23 22.03
N ILE A 434 21.32 2.87 20.94
CA ILE A 434 21.04 2.47 19.57
C ILE A 434 22.34 1.91 18.97
N SER A 435 22.23 0.77 18.30
CA SER A 435 23.32 0.24 17.49
C SER A 435 22.80 -0.19 16.12
N LEU A 436 23.60 0.10 15.08
CA LEU A 436 23.32 -0.41 13.75
C LEU A 436 23.43 -1.94 13.76
N PHE A 437 22.37 -2.63 13.35
CA PHE A 437 22.30 -4.07 13.37
C PHE A 437 22.49 -4.70 11.98
N ALA A 438 21.85 -4.12 10.95
CA ALA A 438 22.05 -4.52 9.57
C ALA A 438 21.88 -3.30 8.64
N ARG A 439 22.80 -3.20 7.68
CA ARG A 439 22.76 -2.20 6.61
C ARG A 439 22.86 -2.92 5.27
N PRO A 440 21.92 -2.71 4.34
CA PRO A 440 22.01 -3.29 3.01
C PRO A 440 23.17 -2.65 2.22
N LYS A 441 23.83 -3.46 1.40
CA LYS A 441 24.81 -2.96 0.42
C LYS A 441 24.08 -2.80 -0.91
N THR A 442 23.90 -1.58 -1.36
CA THR A 442 23.22 -1.24 -2.62
C THR A 442 24.17 -0.59 -3.60
N ALA A 443 23.87 -0.68 -4.89
CA ALA A 443 24.55 0.06 -5.95
C ALA A 443 24.15 1.55 -5.99
N PHE A 444 23.12 1.97 -5.22
CA PHE A 444 22.74 3.36 -5.09
C PHE A 444 23.65 4.10 -4.13
N ASN A 445 24.27 5.20 -4.60
CA ASN A 445 25.11 6.05 -3.77
C ASN A 445 24.27 7.23 -3.22
N PRO A 446 23.87 7.23 -1.94
CA PRO A 446 23.06 8.29 -1.35
C PRO A 446 23.76 9.63 -1.32
N ASP A 447 25.11 9.68 -1.29
CA ASP A 447 25.89 10.88 -1.18
C ASP A 447 25.81 11.80 -2.42
N GLU A 448 25.35 11.27 -3.55
CA GLU A 448 25.11 12.06 -4.76
C GLU A 448 23.79 12.86 -4.71
N PHE A 449 22.91 12.53 -3.78
CA PHE A 449 21.55 13.07 -3.72
C PHE A 449 21.29 13.80 -2.40
N GLU A 450 20.25 14.61 -2.41
CA GLU A 450 19.72 15.28 -1.23
C GLU A 450 18.21 15.14 -1.16
N THR A 451 17.68 15.15 0.07
CA THR A 451 16.25 15.22 0.34
C THR A 451 15.95 16.51 1.09
N ARG A 452 15.00 17.29 0.60
CA ARG A 452 14.50 18.48 1.28
C ARG A 452 12.99 18.40 1.47
N ARG A 453 12.49 18.96 2.56
CA ARG A 453 11.08 19.17 2.83
C ARG A 453 10.73 20.61 2.50
N GLU A 454 9.67 20.78 1.72
CA GLU A 454 9.07 22.08 1.40
C GLU A 454 7.60 22.09 1.81
N PHE A 455 7.01 23.26 1.85
CA PHE A 455 5.58 23.38 2.15
C PHE A 455 4.86 24.09 1.02
N VAL A 456 3.76 23.49 0.61
CA VAL A 456 2.89 24.02 -0.44
C VAL A 456 1.59 24.50 0.19
N THR A 457 1.01 25.56 -0.34
CA THR A 457 -0.30 26.05 0.06
C THR A 457 -1.35 25.56 -0.95
N SER A 458 -2.34 24.82 -0.47
CA SER A 458 -3.48 24.37 -1.26
C SER A 458 -4.43 25.53 -1.58
N LYS A 459 -5.39 25.27 -2.45
CA LYS A 459 -6.39 26.23 -2.93
C LYS A 459 -7.18 26.92 -1.81
N ASP A 460 -7.44 26.22 -0.72
CA ASP A 460 -8.17 26.73 0.45
C ASP A 460 -7.29 27.35 1.53
N GLY A 461 -5.98 27.48 1.28
CA GLY A 461 -5.00 27.98 2.23
C GLY A 461 -4.37 26.92 3.12
N THR A 462 -4.77 25.66 3.03
CA THR A 462 -4.17 24.57 3.80
C THR A 462 -2.71 24.36 3.39
N ARG A 463 -1.83 24.30 4.38
CA ARG A 463 -0.40 24.08 4.18
C ARG A 463 -0.08 22.59 4.26
N LEU A 464 0.59 22.04 3.25
CA LEU A 464 0.94 20.63 3.16
C LEU A 464 2.43 20.42 2.90
N PRO A 465 3.09 19.40 3.49
CA PRO A 465 4.48 19.09 3.23
C PRO A 465 4.64 18.28 1.95
N ILE A 466 5.69 18.59 1.21
CA ILE A 466 6.22 17.77 0.13
C ILE A 466 7.69 17.45 0.40
N PHE A 467 8.14 16.28 -0.05
CA PHE A 467 9.55 15.91 0.05
C PHE A 467 10.12 15.74 -1.35
N ILE A 468 11.23 16.40 -1.62
CA ILE A 468 11.89 16.43 -2.92
C ILE A 468 13.24 15.75 -2.78
N ALA A 469 13.44 14.65 -3.52
CA ALA A 469 14.74 14.02 -3.68
C ALA A 469 15.32 14.37 -5.06
N ALA A 470 16.54 14.83 -5.09
CA ALA A 470 17.22 15.25 -6.32
C ALA A 470 18.74 15.09 -6.21
N LYS A 471 19.42 15.09 -7.35
CA LYS A 471 20.88 15.18 -7.38
C LYS A 471 21.34 16.51 -6.77
N LYS A 472 22.40 16.48 -5.95
CA LYS A 472 22.98 17.69 -5.38
C LYS A 472 23.37 18.70 -6.44
N GLY A 473 23.04 19.97 -6.21
CA GLY A 473 23.30 21.05 -7.17
C GLY A 473 22.33 21.12 -8.35
N LEU A 474 21.11 20.57 -8.19
CA LEU A 474 20.04 20.66 -9.20
C LEU A 474 19.78 22.13 -9.62
N LYS A 475 19.72 22.37 -10.93
CA LYS A 475 19.31 23.68 -11.46
C LYS A 475 17.79 23.79 -11.48
N LEU A 476 17.27 24.88 -11.00
CA LEU A 476 15.83 25.19 -11.01
C LEU A 476 15.50 26.05 -12.25
N ASP A 477 15.43 25.44 -13.41
CA ASP A 477 15.13 26.08 -14.70
C ASP A 477 13.86 25.51 -15.40
N GLY A 478 13.19 24.55 -14.76
CA GLY A 478 11.97 23.92 -15.28
C GLY A 478 12.24 22.77 -16.24
N SER A 479 13.48 22.41 -16.51
CA SER A 479 13.82 21.35 -17.46
C SER A 479 13.94 19.96 -16.82
N ASN A 480 13.86 19.84 -15.49
CA ASN A 480 14.12 18.57 -14.81
C ASN A 480 12.95 17.60 -14.94
N PRO A 481 13.19 16.38 -15.45
CA PRO A 481 12.19 15.31 -15.43
C PRO A 481 11.79 14.99 -14.00
N THR A 482 10.54 15.27 -13.64
CA THR A 482 10.05 15.17 -12.25
C THR A 482 8.90 14.19 -12.18
N LEU A 483 8.99 13.24 -11.23
CA LEU A 483 7.94 12.29 -10.91
C LEU A 483 7.34 12.64 -9.54
N LEU A 484 6.08 13.07 -9.53
CA LEU A 484 5.30 13.38 -8.33
C LEU A 484 4.40 12.20 -7.97
N TYR A 485 4.53 11.74 -6.73
CA TYR A 485 3.73 10.65 -6.15
C TYR A 485 2.79 11.17 -5.07
N GLY A 486 1.56 10.63 -5.02
CA GLY A 486 0.59 10.90 -3.96
C GLY A 486 -0.37 9.74 -3.73
N TYR A 487 -1.10 9.81 -2.60
CA TYR A 487 -2.09 8.80 -2.23
C TYR A 487 -3.42 9.44 -1.77
N GLY A 488 -3.46 10.09 -0.60
CA GLY A 488 -4.57 10.92 -0.12
C GLY A 488 -5.85 10.16 0.22
N GLY A 489 -5.79 9.19 1.12
CA GLY A 489 -6.97 8.47 1.61
C GLY A 489 -6.65 7.46 2.71
N PHE A 490 -7.70 6.96 3.35
CA PHE A 490 -7.66 5.84 4.29
C PHE A 490 -6.75 6.03 5.49
N ASP A 491 -6.49 7.28 5.92
CA ASP A 491 -5.59 7.60 7.03
C ASP A 491 -4.13 7.11 6.77
N ILE A 492 -3.78 6.82 5.49
CA ILE A 492 -2.44 6.34 5.11
C ILE A 492 -1.52 7.52 4.89
N SER A 493 -0.55 7.69 5.79
CA SER A 493 0.45 8.73 5.71
C SER A 493 1.51 8.43 4.66
N ILE A 494 1.81 9.38 3.78
CA ILE A 494 2.91 9.30 2.83
C ILE A 494 4.14 9.98 3.44
N THR A 495 5.12 9.16 3.83
CA THR A 495 6.32 9.57 4.54
C THR A 495 7.58 9.29 3.71
N PRO A 496 8.71 10.01 3.95
CA PRO A 496 9.93 9.83 3.19
C PRO A 496 10.58 8.46 3.48
N ALA A 497 10.39 7.52 2.55
CA ALA A 497 10.95 6.19 2.61
C ALA A 497 11.61 5.81 1.28
N TYR A 498 12.72 5.06 1.37
CA TYR A 498 13.41 4.54 0.19
C TYR A 498 12.53 3.55 -0.57
N ASN A 499 12.48 3.75 -1.87
CA ASN A 499 11.98 2.73 -2.78
C ASN A 499 12.84 2.70 -4.05
N VAL A 500 12.97 1.53 -4.65
CA VAL A 500 13.85 1.33 -5.82
C VAL A 500 13.36 2.10 -7.04
N THR A 501 12.06 2.35 -7.17
CA THR A 501 11.49 3.18 -8.25
C THR A 501 12.02 4.61 -8.18
N ALA A 502 11.97 5.22 -6.99
CA ALA A 502 12.54 6.54 -6.75
C ALA A 502 14.05 6.57 -7.00
N ALA A 503 14.80 5.60 -6.45
CA ALA A 503 16.24 5.51 -6.64
C ALA A 503 16.62 5.34 -8.12
N THR A 504 15.88 4.53 -8.87
CA THR A 504 16.07 4.35 -10.31
C THR A 504 15.79 5.65 -11.06
N TRP A 505 14.70 6.34 -10.74
CA TRP A 505 14.36 7.61 -11.35
C TRP A 505 15.44 8.68 -11.12
N LEU A 506 15.93 8.77 -9.88
CA LEU A 506 17.05 9.65 -9.52
C LEU A 506 18.34 9.29 -10.29
N LYS A 507 18.66 8.00 -10.41
CA LYS A 507 19.83 7.51 -11.15
C LYS A 507 19.71 7.78 -12.66
N MET A 508 18.50 7.77 -13.22
CA MET A 508 18.22 8.16 -14.58
C MET A 508 18.32 9.68 -14.82
N GLY A 509 18.52 10.49 -13.76
CA GLY A 509 18.67 11.95 -13.83
C GLY A 509 17.39 12.73 -13.52
N GLY A 510 16.36 12.07 -13.02
CA GLY A 510 15.09 12.70 -12.63
C GLY A 510 15.09 13.27 -11.22
N VAL A 511 14.01 13.97 -10.89
CA VAL A 511 13.64 14.45 -9.55
C VAL A 511 12.44 13.62 -9.08
N TYR A 512 12.50 13.14 -7.82
CA TYR A 512 11.39 12.39 -7.23
C TYR A 512 10.74 13.18 -6.10
N VAL A 513 9.42 13.31 -6.15
CA VAL A 513 8.65 14.10 -5.18
C VAL A 513 7.52 13.26 -4.62
N ILE A 514 7.33 13.33 -3.30
CA ILE A 514 6.12 12.81 -2.64
C ILE A 514 5.36 13.96 -2.01
N ALA A 515 4.03 13.92 -2.10
CA ALA A 515 3.13 14.88 -1.48
C ALA A 515 2.32 14.22 -0.37
N SER A 516 2.43 14.75 0.85
CA SER A 516 1.65 14.33 2.02
C SER A 516 0.39 15.18 2.09
N ILE A 517 -0.68 14.67 1.47
CA ILE A 517 -1.92 15.40 1.20
C ILE A 517 -3.07 14.95 2.11
N ARG A 518 -4.11 15.77 2.25
CA ARG A 518 -5.31 15.43 3.03
C ARG A 518 -5.91 14.09 2.61
N GLY A 519 -6.64 13.45 3.52
CA GLY A 519 -7.08 12.06 3.38
C GLY A 519 -6.06 11.04 3.92
N GLY A 520 -4.78 11.41 4.03
CA GLY A 520 -3.77 10.68 4.81
C GLY A 520 -3.87 10.97 6.31
N GLY A 521 -2.94 10.42 7.10
CA GLY A 521 -2.92 10.52 8.58
C GLY A 521 -1.83 11.43 9.14
N GLU A 522 -1.15 12.22 8.31
CA GLU A 522 0.07 12.94 8.69
C GLU A 522 -0.13 13.90 9.86
N TYR A 523 -1.33 14.46 10.00
CA TYR A 523 -1.70 15.38 11.07
C TYR A 523 -2.89 14.88 11.91
N GLY A 524 -3.21 13.58 11.84
CA GLY A 524 -4.26 12.91 12.62
C GLY A 524 -5.63 12.87 11.94
N SER A 525 -6.68 12.45 12.68
CA SER A 525 -8.00 12.15 12.11
C SER A 525 -8.68 13.35 11.43
N ALA A 526 -8.47 14.56 11.91
CA ALA A 526 -8.99 15.77 11.26
C ALA A 526 -8.40 16.00 9.86
N TRP A 527 -7.13 15.67 9.67
CA TRP A 527 -6.47 15.71 8.36
C TRP A 527 -7.03 14.68 7.40
N HIS A 528 -7.28 13.46 7.89
CA HIS A 528 -7.93 12.39 7.15
C HIS A 528 -9.35 12.79 6.75
N GLU A 529 -10.18 13.20 7.71
CA GLU A 529 -11.59 13.55 7.49
C GLU A 529 -11.76 14.72 6.50
N ALA A 530 -10.81 15.67 6.48
CA ALA A 530 -10.78 16.77 5.52
C ALA A 530 -10.54 16.33 4.05
N GLY A 531 -10.22 15.06 3.81
CA GLY A 531 -10.04 14.45 2.49
C GLY A 531 -11.04 13.34 2.17
N THR A 532 -12.15 13.21 2.91
CA THR A 532 -13.13 12.13 2.73
C THR A 532 -14.50 12.64 2.23
N LYS A 533 -15.26 11.76 1.60
CA LYS A 533 -16.68 11.99 1.21
C LYS A 533 -16.88 13.31 0.46
N LEU A 534 -17.70 14.21 1.00
CA LEU A 534 -17.97 15.54 0.40
C LEU A 534 -16.72 16.44 0.34
N HIS A 535 -15.70 16.14 1.12
CA HIS A 535 -14.42 16.86 1.14
C HIS A 535 -13.35 16.24 0.25
N LYS A 536 -13.66 15.16 -0.50
CA LYS A 536 -12.67 14.44 -1.34
C LYS A 536 -12.00 15.33 -2.38
N GLN A 537 -12.65 16.38 -2.86
CA GLN A 537 -12.04 17.34 -3.79
C GLN A 537 -10.79 18.02 -3.20
N ASN A 538 -10.71 18.20 -1.89
CA ASN A 538 -9.53 18.77 -1.24
C ASN A 538 -8.25 17.96 -1.52
N VAL A 539 -8.39 16.63 -1.64
CA VAL A 539 -7.25 15.73 -1.97
C VAL A 539 -6.70 16.03 -3.35
N PHE A 540 -7.59 16.25 -4.31
CA PHE A 540 -7.21 16.57 -5.70
C PHE A 540 -6.63 17.98 -5.79
N ASP A 541 -7.24 18.95 -5.10
CA ASP A 541 -6.75 20.33 -5.03
C ASP A 541 -5.36 20.41 -4.39
N ASP A 542 -5.09 19.64 -3.32
CA ASP A 542 -3.78 19.54 -2.69
C ASP A 542 -2.71 19.02 -3.65
N PHE A 543 -3.03 17.96 -4.39
CA PHE A 543 -2.09 17.36 -5.33
C PHE A 543 -1.82 18.22 -6.56
N ILE A 544 -2.86 18.90 -7.06
CA ILE A 544 -2.74 19.90 -8.11
C ILE A 544 -1.85 21.05 -7.65
N ALA A 545 -2.07 21.57 -6.45
CA ALA A 545 -1.26 22.64 -5.86
C ALA A 545 0.24 22.24 -5.73
N ALA A 546 0.51 20.96 -5.37
CA ALA A 546 1.88 20.45 -5.36
C ALA A 546 2.49 20.46 -6.77
N GLY A 547 1.75 20.03 -7.80
CA GLY A 547 2.19 20.08 -9.20
C GLY A 547 2.43 21.53 -9.68
N GLU A 548 1.51 22.44 -9.41
CA GLU A 548 1.63 23.86 -9.76
C GLU A 548 2.83 24.52 -9.05
N TRP A 549 3.04 24.21 -7.78
CA TRP A 549 4.18 24.70 -7.02
C TRP A 549 5.51 24.25 -7.66
N LEU A 550 5.62 22.98 -8.07
CA LEU A 550 6.83 22.47 -8.76
C LEU A 550 7.12 23.21 -10.05
N VAL A 551 6.08 23.61 -10.81
CA VAL A 551 6.21 24.41 -12.03
C VAL A 551 6.61 25.86 -11.71
N VAL A 552 5.96 26.49 -10.74
CA VAL A 552 6.25 27.89 -10.33
C VAL A 552 7.66 28.00 -9.81
N GLN A 553 8.13 27.04 -9.00
CA GLN A 553 9.49 27.00 -8.47
C GLN A 553 10.54 26.55 -9.51
N LYS A 554 10.11 26.30 -10.75
CA LYS A 554 10.97 25.82 -11.83
C LYS A 554 11.74 24.53 -11.49
N VAL A 555 11.17 23.70 -10.62
CA VAL A 555 11.65 22.32 -10.44
C VAL A 555 11.33 21.53 -11.70
N ALA A 556 10.13 21.70 -12.24
CA ALA A 556 9.64 21.07 -13.47
C ALA A 556 8.89 22.08 -14.35
N SER A 557 8.42 21.62 -15.50
CA SER A 557 7.44 22.27 -16.35
C SER A 557 6.31 21.29 -16.69
N PRO A 558 5.19 21.73 -17.28
CA PRO A 558 4.14 20.79 -17.73
C PRO A 558 4.62 19.70 -18.69
N THR A 559 5.72 19.93 -19.40
CA THR A 559 6.33 18.95 -20.30
C THR A 559 7.34 18.01 -19.66
N THR A 560 7.71 18.26 -18.40
CA THR A 560 8.68 17.47 -17.63
C THR A 560 8.13 16.99 -16.28
N LEU A 561 6.83 17.18 -16.02
CA LEU A 561 6.17 16.73 -14.79
C LEU A 561 5.29 15.49 -15.08
N ALA A 562 5.58 14.37 -14.45
CA ALA A 562 4.73 13.19 -14.44
C ALA A 562 4.11 12.94 -13.06
N ILE A 563 2.97 12.28 -13.04
CA ILE A 563 2.27 11.88 -11.81
C ILE A 563 2.06 10.37 -11.74
N ASN A 564 2.18 9.83 -10.53
CA ASN A 564 1.98 8.41 -10.25
C ASN A 564 1.27 8.20 -8.91
N GLY A 565 0.45 7.18 -8.82
CA GLY A 565 -0.23 6.76 -7.60
C GLY A 565 -0.91 5.41 -7.79
N GLY A 566 -1.00 4.62 -6.72
CA GLY A 566 -1.61 3.30 -6.76
C GLY A 566 -2.86 3.21 -5.89
N SER A 567 -3.83 2.33 -6.25
CA SER A 567 -5.06 2.11 -5.47
C SER A 567 -5.88 3.41 -5.36
N ASN A 568 -6.17 3.91 -4.16
CA ASN A 568 -6.71 5.27 -3.98
C ASN A 568 -5.83 6.35 -4.62
N GLY A 569 -4.50 6.17 -4.66
CA GLY A 569 -3.59 7.04 -5.43
C GLY A 569 -3.81 6.92 -6.95
N GLY A 570 -4.27 5.78 -7.44
CA GLY A 570 -4.71 5.62 -8.83
C GLY A 570 -5.98 6.42 -9.14
N LEU A 571 -6.96 6.42 -8.23
CA LEU A 571 -8.10 7.34 -8.28
C LEU A 571 -7.62 8.79 -8.32
N LEU A 572 -6.71 9.18 -7.42
CA LEU A 572 -6.12 10.52 -7.38
C LEU A 572 -5.56 10.92 -8.75
N VAL A 573 -4.70 10.09 -9.33
CA VAL A 573 -4.07 10.35 -10.63
C VAL A 573 -5.11 10.45 -11.73
N GLY A 574 -6.10 9.55 -11.79
CA GLY A 574 -7.17 9.58 -12.78
C GLY A 574 -8.02 10.85 -12.70
N ALA A 575 -8.43 11.24 -11.50
CA ALA A 575 -9.25 12.43 -11.26
C ALA A 575 -8.48 13.73 -11.61
N VAL A 576 -7.23 13.83 -11.17
CA VAL A 576 -6.38 15.00 -11.42
C VAL A 576 -6.03 15.13 -12.91
N THR A 577 -5.82 14.01 -13.61
CA THR A 577 -5.61 13.99 -15.08
C THR A 577 -6.83 14.56 -15.81
N ASN A 578 -8.06 14.25 -15.38
CA ASN A 578 -9.27 14.82 -15.97
C ASN A 578 -9.47 16.31 -15.64
N GLN A 579 -9.05 16.73 -14.44
CA GLN A 579 -9.23 18.12 -13.97
C GLN A 579 -8.17 19.07 -14.55
N ARG A 580 -6.92 18.62 -14.66
CA ARG A 580 -5.76 19.42 -15.13
C ARG A 580 -4.90 18.66 -16.14
N PRO A 581 -5.46 18.28 -17.29
CA PRO A 581 -4.71 17.58 -18.35
C PRO A 581 -3.56 18.42 -18.93
N ASP A 582 -3.59 19.73 -18.75
CA ASP A 582 -2.57 20.70 -19.19
C ASP A 582 -1.31 20.72 -18.32
N LEU A 583 -1.39 20.22 -17.08
CA LEU A 583 -0.32 20.37 -16.07
C LEU A 583 0.75 19.28 -16.15
N PHE A 584 0.47 18.15 -16.81
CA PHE A 584 1.31 16.96 -16.76
C PHE A 584 1.72 16.47 -18.15
N ALA A 585 2.95 15.98 -18.27
CA ALA A 585 3.46 15.28 -19.46
C ALA A 585 2.96 13.84 -19.50
N ALA A 586 2.97 13.17 -18.37
CA ALA A 586 2.55 11.77 -18.23
C ALA A 586 1.78 11.53 -16.94
N ALA A 587 0.83 10.58 -16.97
CA ALA A 587 0.06 10.12 -15.83
C ALA A 587 0.07 8.58 -15.77
N VAL A 588 0.38 8.02 -14.60
CA VAL A 588 0.44 6.58 -14.37
C VAL A 588 -0.48 6.19 -13.21
N PRO A 589 -1.79 6.02 -13.45
CA PRO A 589 -2.70 5.47 -12.45
C PRO A 589 -2.52 3.95 -12.37
N GLN A 590 -2.20 3.44 -11.18
CA GLN A 590 -1.95 2.02 -10.93
C GLN A 590 -3.07 1.43 -10.07
N VAL A 591 -3.64 0.28 -10.47
CA VAL A 591 -4.67 -0.46 -9.74
C VAL A 591 -5.74 0.46 -9.13
N GLY A 592 -6.21 1.45 -9.90
CA GLY A 592 -6.99 2.59 -9.40
C GLY A 592 -8.49 2.32 -9.32
N VAL A 593 -9.17 2.95 -8.35
CA VAL A 593 -10.64 2.94 -8.24
C VAL A 593 -11.19 3.97 -9.24
N MET A 594 -11.45 3.55 -10.49
CA MET A 594 -11.81 4.47 -11.57
C MET A 594 -13.31 4.70 -11.73
N ASP A 595 -14.14 3.75 -11.34
CA ASP A 595 -15.59 3.85 -11.35
C ASP A 595 -16.10 4.07 -9.92
N MET A 596 -16.34 5.33 -9.59
CA MET A 596 -16.77 5.71 -8.23
C MET A 596 -18.24 5.44 -7.96
N LEU A 597 -19.02 5.08 -8.97
CA LEU A 597 -20.45 4.80 -8.79
C LEU A 597 -20.74 3.33 -8.48
N ARG A 598 -19.77 2.44 -8.73
CA ARG A 598 -19.97 1.00 -8.61
C ARG A 598 -18.97 0.28 -7.71
N TYR A 599 -17.94 0.95 -7.21
CA TYR A 599 -16.86 0.34 -6.44
C TYR A 599 -17.38 -0.50 -5.26
N GLN A 600 -18.46 -0.05 -4.59
CA GLN A 600 -19.05 -0.73 -3.42
C GLN A 600 -19.73 -2.06 -3.75
N LYS A 601 -19.89 -2.39 -5.04
CA LYS A 601 -20.53 -3.62 -5.49
C LYS A 601 -19.58 -4.81 -5.61
N PHE A 602 -18.27 -4.58 -5.52
CA PHE A 602 -17.24 -5.58 -5.71
C PHE A 602 -16.52 -5.93 -4.41
N THR A 603 -16.23 -7.20 -4.20
CA THR A 603 -15.35 -7.73 -3.15
C THR A 603 -15.47 -7.03 -1.80
N ILE A 604 -14.44 -6.30 -1.38
CA ILE A 604 -14.40 -5.50 -0.15
C ILE A 604 -14.71 -4.01 -0.37
N GLY A 605 -15.06 -3.62 -1.59
CA GLY A 605 -15.27 -2.20 -1.95
C GLY A 605 -16.28 -1.48 -1.07
N TRP A 606 -17.33 -2.17 -0.58
CA TRP A 606 -18.29 -1.62 0.36
C TRP A 606 -17.63 -1.00 1.61
N ALA A 607 -16.50 -1.57 2.06
CA ALA A 607 -15.78 -1.08 3.23
C ALA A 607 -15.14 0.31 3.01
N TRP A 608 -15.01 0.78 1.78
CA TRP A 608 -14.42 2.10 1.46
C TRP A 608 -15.41 3.25 1.56
N ALA A 609 -16.69 2.97 1.86
CA ALA A 609 -17.73 3.98 2.00
C ALA A 609 -17.45 5.01 3.10
N THR A 610 -16.62 4.69 4.08
CA THR A 610 -16.16 5.65 5.09
C THR A 610 -15.29 6.76 4.51
N ASP A 611 -14.51 6.46 3.46
CA ASP A 611 -13.67 7.44 2.76
C ASP A 611 -14.40 8.11 1.59
N TYR A 612 -15.24 7.36 0.86
CA TYR A 612 -15.82 7.86 -0.38
C TYR A 612 -17.30 8.23 -0.30
N GLY A 613 -18.08 7.64 0.62
CA GLY A 613 -19.55 7.62 0.53
C GLY A 613 -20.01 6.62 -0.54
N THR A 614 -21.31 6.42 -0.73
CA THR A 614 -21.86 5.49 -1.73
C THR A 614 -22.76 6.20 -2.73
N SER A 615 -22.85 5.70 -3.95
CA SER A 615 -23.77 6.19 -4.97
C SER A 615 -25.25 5.94 -4.63
N ASP A 616 -25.54 5.17 -3.58
CA ASP A 616 -26.89 4.93 -3.10
C ASP A 616 -27.46 6.15 -2.32
N ASP A 617 -26.60 7.02 -1.80
CA ASP A 617 -26.96 8.32 -1.21
C ASP A 617 -26.92 9.42 -2.27
N ALA A 618 -27.97 10.24 -2.34
CA ALA A 618 -28.13 11.26 -3.38
C ALA A 618 -27.08 12.39 -3.32
N ALA A 619 -26.61 12.77 -2.12
CA ALA A 619 -25.60 13.80 -1.97
C ALA A 619 -24.21 13.21 -2.33
N MET A 620 -23.93 11.97 -1.87
CA MET A 620 -22.71 11.27 -2.19
C MET A 620 -22.62 10.95 -3.68
N PHE A 621 -23.73 10.52 -4.32
CA PHE A 621 -23.76 10.30 -5.77
C PHE A 621 -23.27 11.53 -6.55
N LYS A 622 -23.77 12.72 -6.22
CA LYS A 622 -23.33 13.96 -6.88
C LYS A 622 -21.84 14.21 -6.72
N ALA A 623 -21.32 14.01 -5.50
CA ALA A 623 -19.89 14.18 -5.23
C ALA A 623 -19.04 13.14 -5.97
N LEU A 624 -19.42 11.87 -5.89
CA LEU A 624 -18.73 10.77 -6.57
C LEU A 624 -18.72 10.96 -8.09
N TYR A 625 -19.86 11.32 -8.67
CA TYR A 625 -20.01 11.53 -10.10
C TYR A 625 -19.15 12.69 -10.60
N ALA A 626 -19.03 13.76 -9.79
CA ALA A 626 -18.27 14.94 -10.15
C ALA A 626 -16.76 14.70 -10.29
N TYR A 627 -16.19 13.72 -9.57
CA TYR A 627 -14.75 13.42 -9.67
C TYR A 627 -14.42 12.02 -10.19
N SER A 628 -15.39 11.15 -10.42
CA SER A 628 -15.17 9.80 -10.91
C SER A 628 -14.32 9.80 -12.19
N PRO A 629 -13.13 9.18 -12.20
CA PRO A 629 -12.26 9.24 -13.38
C PRO A 629 -12.92 8.73 -14.65
N LEU A 630 -13.63 7.61 -14.57
CA LEU A 630 -14.35 7.00 -15.69
C LEU A 630 -15.39 7.95 -16.33
N HIS A 631 -16.12 8.70 -15.49
CA HIS A 631 -17.27 9.50 -15.92
C HIS A 631 -16.92 10.93 -16.30
N ASN A 632 -15.68 11.37 -16.10
CA ASN A 632 -15.24 12.75 -16.34
C ASN A 632 -14.18 12.89 -17.43
N ILE A 633 -14.04 11.88 -18.29
CA ILE A 633 -13.21 11.98 -19.50
C ILE A 633 -13.90 12.93 -20.48
N LYS A 634 -13.16 13.97 -20.93
CA LYS A 634 -13.67 15.02 -21.82
C LYS A 634 -13.14 14.82 -23.23
N SER A 635 -14.02 14.54 -24.19
CA SER A 635 -13.66 14.51 -25.61
C SER A 635 -13.34 15.92 -26.12
N GLY A 636 -12.40 16.05 -27.05
CA GLY A 636 -11.92 17.32 -27.58
C GLY A 636 -10.89 18.04 -26.71
N VAL A 637 -10.48 17.44 -25.59
CA VAL A 637 -9.44 17.96 -24.70
C VAL A 637 -8.17 17.13 -24.84
N LYS A 638 -7.02 17.79 -24.96
CA LYS A 638 -5.71 17.11 -25.03
C LYS A 638 -5.29 16.62 -23.64
N TYR A 639 -5.19 15.32 -23.50
CA TYR A 639 -4.71 14.65 -22.28
C TYR A 639 -3.20 14.34 -22.38
N PRO A 640 -2.50 14.21 -21.26
CA PRO A 640 -1.11 13.74 -21.23
C PRO A 640 -1.01 12.30 -21.75
N ALA A 641 0.20 11.80 -21.88
CA ALA A 641 0.44 10.37 -22.08
C ALA A 641 -0.04 9.61 -20.82
N VAL A 642 -0.83 8.54 -21.00
CA VAL A 642 -1.38 7.77 -19.88
C VAL A 642 -0.98 6.30 -20.01
N LEU A 643 -0.39 5.73 -18.94
CA LEU A 643 -0.16 4.30 -18.79
C LEU A 643 -0.90 3.79 -17.56
N ILE A 644 -2.01 3.14 -17.76
CA ILE A 644 -2.79 2.47 -16.70
C ILE A 644 -2.11 1.13 -16.41
N THR A 645 -1.97 0.74 -15.13
CA THR A 645 -1.51 -0.60 -14.78
C THR A 645 -2.49 -1.29 -13.83
N THR A 646 -2.71 -2.60 -14.01
CA THR A 646 -3.56 -3.43 -13.14
C THR A 646 -3.12 -4.89 -13.19
N GLY A 647 -3.66 -5.73 -12.30
CA GLY A 647 -3.49 -7.17 -12.29
C GLY A 647 -4.81 -7.88 -12.58
N ASP A 648 -4.78 -8.99 -13.30
CA ASP A 648 -5.96 -9.76 -13.68
C ASP A 648 -6.60 -10.57 -12.53
N HIS A 649 -5.88 -10.71 -11.39
CA HIS A 649 -6.33 -11.37 -10.16
C HIS A 649 -6.51 -10.39 -8.99
N ASP A 650 -6.66 -9.09 -9.28
CA ASP A 650 -6.87 -8.07 -8.25
C ASP A 650 -8.29 -8.18 -7.67
N ASP A 651 -8.40 -8.85 -6.52
CA ASP A 651 -9.64 -9.02 -5.77
C ASP A 651 -9.82 -7.99 -4.64
N ARG A 652 -8.99 -6.94 -4.64
CA ARG A 652 -9.15 -5.75 -3.81
C ARG A 652 -9.79 -4.62 -4.61
N VAL A 653 -9.12 -4.14 -5.65
CA VAL A 653 -9.65 -3.18 -6.63
C VAL A 653 -9.81 -3.93 -7.95
N VAL A 654 -10.98 -4.47 -8.20
CA VAL A 654 -11.21 -5.35 -9.37
C VAL A 654 -10.72 -4.69 -10.67
N PRO A 655 -10.09 -5.46 -11.57
CA PRO A 655 -9.46 -4.92 -12.78
C PRO A 655 -10.44 -4.20 -13.72
N ALA A 656 -11.73 -4.49 -13.60
CA ALA A 656 -12.81 -3.82 -14.32
C ALA A 656 -12.77 -2.27 -14.22
N HIS A 657 -12.33 -1.72 -13.08
CA HIS A 657 -12.11 -0.28 -12.92
C HIS A 657 -11.13 0.26 -13.98
N SER A 658 -9.98 -0.40 -14.08
CA SER A 658 -8.93 -0.03 -15.03
C SER A 658 -9.33 -0.33 -16.47
N PHE A 659 -10.02 -1.45 -16.72
CA PHE A 659 -10.48 -1.86 -18.05
C PHE A 659 -11.48 -0.84 -18.63
N LYS A 660 -12.53 -0.52 -17.88
CA LYS A 660 -13.54 0.45 -18.32
C LYS A 660 -12.95 1.86 -18.53
N TYR A 661 -12.05 2.27 -17.65
CA TYR A 661 -11.36 3.56 -17.79
C TYR A 661 -10.47 3.61 -19.04
N ALA A 662 -9.69 2.57 -19.31
CA ALA A 662 -8.86 2.47 -20.51
C ALA A 662 -9.70 2.51 -21.79
N ALA A 663 -10.73 1.65 -21.88
CA ALA A 663 -11.63 1.58 -23.04
C ALA A 663 -12.32 2.93 -23.32
N THR A 664 -12.75 3.65 -22.25
CA THR A 664 -13.38 4.96 -22.40
C THR A 664 -12.38 6.02 -22.84
N LEU A 665 -11.17 6.02 -22.28
CA LEU A 665 -10.11 7.00 -22.60
C LEU A 665 -9.60 6.84 -24.04
N GLN A 666 -9.46 5.59 -24.52
CA GLN A 666 -9.05 5.27 -25.88
C GLN A 666 -10.14 5.62 -26.92
N ALA A 667 -11.42 5.46 -26.55
CA ALA A 667 -12.55 5.76 -27.43
C ALA A 667 -12.86 7.26 -27.53
N ALA A 668 -12.35 8.08 -26.62
CA ALA A 668 -12.55 9.53 -26.61
C ALA A 668 -11.48 10.25 -27.44
N ASP A 669 -11.84 11.38 -28.07
CA ASP A 669 -10.86 12.28 -28.69
C ASP A 669 -10.09 13.02 -27.58
N THR A 670 -8.96 12.45 -27.16
CA THR A 670 -8.12 12.98 -26.08
C THR A 670 -6.74 13.42 -26.59
N GLY A 671 -6.60 13.66 -27.91
CA GLY A 671 -5.36 14.08 -28.54
C GLY A 671 -4.38 12.92 -28.81
N PRO A 672 -3.21 13.21 -29.41
CA PRO A 672 -2.31 12.20 -30.00
C PRO A 672 -1.42 11.46 -28.96
N ALA A 673 -1.35 11.91 -27.71
CA ALA A 673 -0.52 11.25 -26.73
C ALA A 673 -1.05 9.83 -26.40
N PRO A 674 -0.19 8.82 -26.17
CA PRO A 674 -0.63 7.43 -25.97
C PRO A 674 -1.49 7.24 -24.73
N LYS A 675 -2.49 6.36 -24.83
CA LYS A 675 -3.42 5.94 -23.77
C LYS A 675 -3.37 4.41 -23.69
N LEU A 676 -2.50 3.90 -22.87
CA LEU A 676 -2.16 2.48 -22.78
C LEU A 676 -2.63 1.86 -21.48
N ILE A 677 -2.88 0.56 -21.51
CA ILE A 677 -3.10 -0.24 -20.33
C ILE A 677 -2.17 -1.46 -20.34
N ARG A 678 -1.45 -1.67 -19.25
CA ARG A 678 -0.60 -2.84 -18.99
C ARG A 678 -1.28 -3.70 -17.93
N ILE A 679 -1.69 -4.89 -18.32
CA ILE A 679 -2.42 -5.83 -17.47
C ILE A 679 -1.49 -6.98 -17.12
N GLU A 680 -1.04 -7.04 -15.86
CA GLU A 680 -0.19 -8.14 -15.39
C GLU A 680 -1.04 -9.39 -15.17
N THR A 681 -0.69 -10.49 -15.83
CA THR A 681 -1.38 -11.78 -15.66
C THR A 681 -0.88 -12.50 -14.42
N ASN A 682 -1.74 -13.28 -13.75
CA ASN A 682 -1.43 -13.94 -12.47
C ASN A 682 -0.84 -12.96 -11.44
N ALA A 683 -1.50 -11.81 -11.26
CA ALA A 683 -1.10 -10.79 -10.30
C ALA A 683 -2.33 -10.09 -9.70
N GLY A 684 -2.27 -9.87 -8.38
CA GLY A 684 -3.30 -9.14 -7.64
C GLY A 684 -2.93 -7.67 -7.41
N HIS A 685 -3.39 -7.10 -6.28
CA HIS A 685 -3.24 -5.68 -5.93
C HIS A 685 -1.79 -5.22 -5.67
N GLY A 686 -0.84 -6.13 -5.68
CA GLY A 686 0.59 -5.85 -5.52
C GLY A 686 1.27 -6.63 -4.41
N ALA A 687 0.54 -7.09 -3.38
CA ALA A 687 1.10 -7.97 -2.37
C ALA A 687 1.52 -9.31 -2.98
N GLY A 688 2.67 -9.84 -2.55
CA GLY A 688 3.15 -11.14 -3.01
C GLY A 688 3.58 -11.22 -4.48
N LYS A 689 3.64 -10.09 -5.21
CA LYS A 689 4.10 -10.06 -6.61
C LYS A 689 5.57 -10.54 -6.68
N PRO A 690 5.92 -11.48 -7.57
CA PRO A 690 7.30 -11.95 -7.76
C PRO A 690 8.26 -10.81 -8.12
N THR A 691 9.50 -10.91 -7.65
CA THR A 691 10.56 -9.91 -7.93
C THR A 691 10.73 -9.61 -9.42
N SER A 692 10.71 -10.64 -10.28
CA SER A 692 10.82 -10.47 -11.73
C SER A 692 9.70 -9.61 -12.32
N LYS A 693 8.46 -9.80 -11.88
CA LYS A 693 7.30 -9.01 -12.30
C LYS A 693 7.36 -7.57 -11.79
N ILE A 694 7.84 -7.37 -10.55
CA ILE A 694 8.07 -6.03 -10.01
C ILE A 694 9.10 -5.28 -10.86
N ILE A 695 10.25 -5.91 -11.16
CA ILE A 695 11.31 -5.29 -11.98
C ILE A 695 10.76 -4.91 -13.35
N GLU A 696 10.03 -5.80 -14.00
CA GLU A 696 9.48 -5.55 -15.34
C GLU A 696 8.48 -4.41 -15.34
N GLU A 697 7.44 -4.48 -14.51
CA GLU A 697 6.39 -3.46 -14.42
C GLU A 697 6.96 -2.07 -14.09
N ARG A 698 7.82 -1.98 -13.07
CA ARG A 698 8.39 -0.70 -12.64
C ARG A 698 9.35 -0.11 -13.66
N SER A 699 10.11 -0.96 -14.35
CA SER A 699 10.99 -0.53 -15.44
C SER A 699 10.18 0.00 -16.64
N ASP A 700 9.09 -0.67 -17.00
CA ASP A 700 8.20 -0.24 -18.09
C ASP A 700 7.56 1.12 -17.79
N ILE A 701 7.10 1.33 -16.54
CA ILE A 701 6.56 2.61 -16.08
C ILE A 701 7.61 3.72 -16.20
N LEU A 702 8.81 3.51 -15.68
CA LEU A 702 9.87 4.52 -15.73
C LEU A 702 10.33 4.80 -17.17
N ALA A 703 10.40 3.78 -18.01
CA ALA A 703 10.71 3.92 -19.42
C ALA A 703 9.65 4.73 -20.17
N PHE A 704 8.35 4.46 -19.91
CA PHE A 704 7.24 5.21 -20.49
C PHE A 704 7.31 6.70 -20.13
N ILE A 705 7.54 7.02 -18.86
CA ILE A 705 7.68 8.40 -18.37
C ILE A 705 8.89 9.07 -19.03
N ALA A 706 10.05 8.39 -19.05
CA ALA A 706 11.29 8.89 -19.64
C ALA A 706 11.15 9.13 -21.16
N ASN A 707 10.52 8.21 -21.86
CA ASN A 707 10.25 8.34 -23.30
C ASN A 707 9.34 9.55 -23.58
N THR A 708 8.26 9.71 -22.81
CA THR A 708 7.34 10.85 -22.94
C THR A 708 8.04 12.20 -22.75
N MET A 709 8.95 12.28 -21.79
CA MET A 709 9.73 13.48 -21.47
C MET A 709 10.99 13.62 -22.33
N LYS A 710 11.26 12.68 -23.23
CA LYS A 710 12.48 12.60 -24.07
C LYS A 710 13.76 12.58 -23.22
N LEU A 711 13.71 11.94 -22.05
CA LEU A 711 14.89 11.76 -21.21
C LEU A 711 15.81 10.72 -21.82
N GLU A 712 17.07 11.09 -22.02
CA GLU A 712 18.12 10.14 -22.42
C GLU A 712 18.54 9.32 -21.21
N VAL A 713 18.32 8.01 -21.25
CA VAL A 713 18.73 7.06 -20.21
C VAL A 713 19.98 6.33 -20.68
N LYS A 714 21.09 6.53 -19.96
CA LYS A 714 22.41 5.94 -20.30
C LYS A 714 22.69 4.63 -19.57
#